data_e2a57cf03ceabfc7e2a132fbb8ab5e05
#
_entry.id   e2a57cf03ceabfc7e2a132fbb8ab5e05
#
_cell.length_a   1.000
_cell.length_b   1.000
_cell.length_c   1.000
_cell.angle_alpha   90.00
_cell.angle_beta   90.00
_cell.angle_gamma   90.00
#
_symmetry.space_group_name_H-M   'P 1'
#
loop_
_entity.id
_entity.type
_entity.pdbx_description
1 polymer ?
#
loop_
_entity_poly.entity_id
_entity_poly.type
_entity_poly.pdbx_seq_one_letter_code
_entity_poly.pdbx_strand_id
1 'polypeptide(L)'
;MGKIIGIDLGTTNSCVAVMEGNQPTVIINNEGQRTTPSVVAFTEGGERKVGSPAKRQAITNPKNTVFSIKRFMGETYDQVNKEIERVPYTVVRGENNTPRVEIEGRQYSPQEISAMILQKMKKTAEDYLRQPVTEAVITVPAYFSDSQRQATKEAGKIAGLDVKRIINEPTAAALAYGLDKKNKNMKVAVFDLGGGTFDISIMELGDGVFEVKSTNGDTHLGGDDFDQKVIDWLAQEFAAENGGADLKKDPMALQRLKDAAEKAKIELSNQTSTEINLPYIMPVDGVPKHLVKTLTRAKFEQLCDDLFQRTIIPCRKALEDARLSASQIDEVLLVGGSSRIPKVQEIVKEFFGKEPNRSVNPDEVVAIGAAIQGGVLAGDVKDVLLLDVTPLSLGIETLGGVMTKLIASNTTIPTRKSEVFSTAVDNQPSVEIKVLQGERPMAKDNKQIGVFHLDGIAPAPRGIPQIEVTFDIDANGILNVSAKDKATGKEQNIRIEASSGLSEDEIQRMRDEAKANEAADKAEKERVDKINNADALCFQSEKNLKDYGDKIPAEKRDAINAALTSLKEAVKNQNLTDIETYTKTLEEAWQAAMAEMGGAQGGPQGGPQGPQGGNYGPQNGPQNGPDNQGPDEQ
;
A
#
# COMPACT_ATOMS: atom_id res chain seq x y z
N MET A 1 5.20 13.30 -22.52
CA MET A 1 4.73 12.04 -21.91
C MET A 1 4.27 12.34 -20.50
N GLY A 2 3.18 11.74 -20.02
CA GLY A 2 2.73 11.87 -18.63
C GLY A 2 3.77 11.30 -17.68
N LYS A 3 3.78 11.75 -16.42
CA LYS A 3 4.65 11.18 -15.40
C LYS A 3 4.10 9.84 -14.95
N ILE A 4 4.95 8.81 -14.87
CA ILE A 4 4.62 7.51 -14.27
C ILE A 4 4.95 7.60 -12.79
N ILE A 5 3.96 7.36 -11.92
CA ILE A 5 4.17 7.36 -10.47
C ILE A 5 4.50 5.95 -9.99
N GLY A 6 5.29 5.87 -8.92
CA GLY A 6 5.54 4.62 -8.18
C GLY A 6 4.68 4.58 -6.93
N ILE A 7 3.93 3.50 -6.74
CA ILE A 7 3.07 3.31 -5.57
C ILE A 7 3.46 2.03 -4.85
N ASP A 8 3.78 2.17 -3.57
CA ASP A 8 3.78 1.07 -2.63
C ASP A 8 2.38 0.94 -2.02
N LEU A 9 1.66 -0.11 -2.41
CA LEU A 9 0.34 -0.44 -1.88
C LEU A 9 0.51 -1.40 -0.69
N GLY A 10 0.86 -0.85 0.47
CA GLY A 10 1.12 -1.65 1.67
C GLY A 10 -0.14 -2.09 2.40
N THR A 11 -0.03 -3.16 3.21
CA THR A 11 -1.14 -3.67 4.04
C THR A 11 -1.61 -2.65 5.06
N THR A 12 -0.68 -1.96 5.72
CA THR A 12 -0.97 -0.99 6.79
C THR A 12 -0.85 0.45 6.31
N ASN A 13 0.20 0.76 5.54
CA ASN A 13 0.45 2.09 5.00
C ASN A 13 0.84 1.98 3.53
N SER A 14 0.43 2.96 2.74
CA SER A 14 0.81 3.13 1.33
C SER A 14 1.67 4.37 1.15
N CYS A 15 2.54 4.35 0.14
CA CYS A 15 3.45 5.45 -0.18
C CYS A 15 3.45 5.71 -1.68
N VAL A 16 3.60 6.97 -2.08
CA VAL A 16 3.70 7.36 -3.50
C VAL A 16 4.94 8.20 -3.75
N ALA A 17 5.62 7.90 -4.83
CA ALA A 17 6.82 8.63 -5.26
C ALA A 17 6.81 8.88 -6.78
N VAL A 18 7.63 9.82 -7.23
CA VAL A 18 7.77 10.16 -8.65
C VAL A 18 9.24 10.49 -8.98
N MET A 19 9.64 10.30 -10.22
CA MET A 19 10.93 10.79 -10.71
C MET A 19 10.85 12.28 -11.04
N GLU A 20 11.71 13.08 -10.40
CA GLU A 20 11.93 14.50 -10.70
C GLU A 20 13.35 14.66 -11.25
N GLY A 21 13.45 14.76 -12.59
CA GLY A 21 14.74 14.62 -13.25
C GLY A 21 15.34 13.23 -13.00
N ASN A 22 16.54 13.19 -12.43
CA ASN A 22 17.24 11.95 -12.11
C ASN A 22 17.07 11.50 -10.64
N GLN A 23 16.24 12.19 -9.86
CA GLN A 23 16.06 11.90 -8.43
C GLN A 23 14.63 11.41 -8.16
N PRO A 24 14.45 10.32 -7.42
CA PRO A 24 13.14 9.90 -6.94
C PRO A 24 12.72 10.75 -5.74
N THR A 25 11.49 11.25 -5.76
CA THR A 25 10.92 12.08 -4.71
C THR A 25 9.67 11.42 -4.14
N VAL A 26 9.63 11.21 -2.82
CA VAL A 26 8.43 10.76 -2.11
C VAL A 26 7.48 11.95 -1.94
N ILE A 27 6.24 11.78 -2.37
CA ILE A 27 5.24 12.83 -2.35
C ILE A 27 4.56 12.88 -0.98
N ILE A 28 4.54 14.07 -0.38
CA ILE A 28 3.85 14.33 0.89
C ILE A 28 2.35 14.50 0.59
N ASN A 29 1.51 13.80 1.35
CA ASN A 29 0.07 13.89 1.21
C ASN A 29 -0.50 15.20 1.81
N ASN A 30 -1.79 15.43 1.62
CA ASN A 30 -2.47 16.63 2.11
C ASN A 30 -2.59 16.71 3.65
N GLU A 31 -2.30 15.62 4.35
CA GLU A 31 -2.19 15.58 5.82
C GLU A 31 -0.74 15.86 6.31
N GLY A 32 0.18 16.22 5.41
CA GLY A 32 1.58 16.51 5.72
C GLY A 32 2.43 15.26 5.99
N GLN A 33 1.96 14.07 5.61
CA GLN A 33 2.63 12.80 5.87
C GLN A 33 3.23 12.21 4.59
N ARG A 34 4.33 11.49 4.72
CA ARG A 34 5.02 10.82 3.60
C ARG A 34 4.42 9.46 3.27
N THR A 35 3.66 8.89 4.20
CA THR A 35 2.87 7.65 4.02
C THR A 35 1.41 7.93 4.33
N THR A 36 0.53 7.12 3.77
CA THR A 36 -0.93 7.21 3.97
C THR A 36 -1.42 5.88 4.53
N PRO A 37 -2.13 5.85 5.67
CA PRO A 37 -2.74 4.62 6.17
C PRO A 37 -3.62 3.95 5.11
N SER A 38 -3.47 2.65 4.91
CA SER A 38 -4.28 1.84 3.98
C SER A 38 -5.64 1.51 4.60
N VAL A 39 -6.40 2.55 4.95
CA VAL A 39 -7.67 2.49 5.66
C VAL A 39 -8.73 3.26 4.88
N VAL A 40 -9.90 2.64 4.72
CA VAL A 40 -11.07 3.23 4.06
C VAL A 40 -12.25 3.18 5.03
N ALA A 41 -12.94 4.29 5.21
CA ALA A 41 -14.12 4.37 6.08
C ALA A 41 -15.31 4.96 5.33
N PHE A 42 -16.49 4.43 5.66
CA PHE A 42 -17.78 4.87 5.14
C PHE A 42 -18.55 5.51 6.27
N THR A 43 -19.03 6.74 6.09
CA THR A 43 -19.77 7.48 7.11
C THR A 43 -21.28 7.37 6.88
N GLU A 44 -22.06 7.64 7.90
CA GLU A 44 -23.51 7.84 7.78
C GLU A 44 -23.76 8.99 6.78
N GLY A 45 -24.36 8.72 5.66
CA GLY A 45 -24.56 9.70 4.58
C GLY A 45 -23.76 9.39 3.30
N GLY A 46 -23.00 8.28 3.29
CA GLY A 46 -22.35 7.76 2.09
C GLY A 46 -21.03 8.44 1.72
N GLU A 47 -20.51 9.34 2.57
CA GLU A 47 -19.19 9.92 2.39
C GLU A 47 -18.10 8.86 2.65
N ARG A 48 -17.11 8.84 1.77
CA ARG A 48 -15.95 7.93 1.87
C ARG A 48 -14.70 8.68 2.33
N LYS A 49 -14.06 8.19 3.39
CA LYS A 49 -12.77 8.70 3.89
C LYS A 49 -11.67 7.69 3.66
N VAL A 50 -10.48 8.18 3.29
CA VAL A 50 -9.31 7.32 3.04
C VAL A 50 -8.09 7.90 3.78
N GLY A 51 -7.26 7.02 4.33
CA GLY A 51 -6.03 7.41 5.02
C GLY A 51 -6.24 7.81 6.47
N SER A 52 -5.52 8.83 6.94
CA SER A 52 -5.58 9.29 8.33
C SER A 52 -6.98 9.73 8.79
N PRO A 53 -7.82 10.38 7.97
CA PRO A 53 -9.20 10.66 8.36
C PRO A 53 -10.03 9.40 8.63
N ALA A 54 -9.85 8.34 7.81
CA ALA A 54 -10.50 7.05 8.02
C ALA A 54 -9.99 6.36 9.30
N LYS A 55 -8.67 6.33 9.52
CA LYS A 55 -8.06 5.73 10.71
C LYS A 55 -8.56 6.39 12.00
N ARG A 56 -8.71 7.73 12.02
CA ARG A 56 -9.20 8.45 13.21
C ARG A 56 -10.60 8.08 13.66
N GLN A 57 -11.48 7.69 12.74
CA GLN A 57 -12.85 7.29 13.10
C GLN A 57 -13.02 5.78 13.34
N ALA A 58 -11.98 4.98 13.18
CA ALA A 58 -12.07 3.51 13.31
C ALA A 58 -12.65 3.07 14.66
N ILE A 59 -12.33 3.75 15.75
CA ILE A 59 -12.86 3.45 17.10
C ILE A 59 -14.37 3.68 17.19
N THR A 60 -14.87 4.76 16.61
CA THR A 60 -16.29 5.14 16.71
C THR A 60 -17.15 4.50 15.63
N ASN A 61 -16.53 4.07 14.53
CA ASN A 61 -17.20 3.45 13.39
C ASN A 61 -16.44 2.19 12.90
N PRO A 62 -16.17 1.20 13.78
CA PRO A 62 -15.34 0.04 13.45
C PRO A 62 -15.94 -0.86 12.36
N LYS A 63 -17.27 -1.00 12.32
CA LYS A 63 -17.96 -1.86 11.34
C LYS A 63 -17.89 -1.33 9.91
N ASN A 64 -17.76 -0.03 9.73
CA ASN A 64 -17.72 0.62 8.43
C ASN A 64 -16.32 1.19 8.12
N THR A 65 -15.28 0.75 8.86
CA THR A 65 -13.88 1.13 8.64
C THR A 65 -13.06 -0.08 8.28
N VAL A 66 -12.59 -0.13 7.04
CA VAL A 66 -11.88 -1.26 6.44
C VAL A 66 -10.38 -0.99 6.46
N PHE A 67 -9.61 -1.94 6.97
CA PHE A 67 -8.15 -1.95 7.00
C PHE A 67 -7.63 -3.35 6.70
N SER A 68 -6.33 -3.51 6.47
CA SER A 68 -5.65 -4.78 6.15
C SER A 68 -6.29 -5.52 4.97
N ILE A 69 -6.95 -4.81 4.06
CA ILE A 69 -7.70 -5.40 2.93
C ILE A 69 -6.79 -6.20 1.98
N LYS A 70 -5.49 -5.89 1.94
CA LYS A 70 -4.51 -6.61 1.13
C LYS A 70 -4.42 -8.10 1.49
N ARG A 71 -4.77 -8.50 2.73
CA ARG A 71 -4.82 -9.90 3.16
C ARG A 71 -5.96 -10.72 2.54
N PHE A 72 -6.94 -10.05 1.95
CA PHE A 72 -8.06 -10.67 1.23
C PHE A 72 -7.89 -10.65 -0.29
N MET A 73 -6.86 -9.94 -0.78
CA MET A 73 -6.63 -9.71 -2.21
C MET A 73 -6.29 -11.01 -2.93
N GLY A 74 -7.08 -11.37 -3.95
CA GLY A 74 -6.82 -12.57 -4.79
C GLY A 74 -6.94 -13.91 -4.06
N GLU A 75 -7.56 -13.92 -2.87
CA GLU A 75 -7.79 -15.13 -2.08
C GLU A 75 -9.26 -15.59 -2.18
N THR A 76 -9.51 -16.86 -1.82
CA THR A 76 -10.87 -17.36 -1.68
C THR A 76 -11.39 -17.16 -0.26
N TYR A 77 -12.72 -17.06 -0.09
CA TYR A 77 -13.35 -16.88 1.22
C TYR A 77 -12.93 -17.95 2.24
N ASP A 78 -12.83 -19.21 1.78
CA ASP A 78 -12.48 -20.33 2.66
C ASP A 78 -11.02 -20.29 3.14
N GLN A 79 -10.13 -19.63 2.38
CA GLN A 79 -8.72 -19.49 2.75
C GLN A 79 -8.46 -18.40 3.79
N VAL A 80 -9.38 -17.43 3.92
CA VAL A 80 -9.21 -16.24 4.77
C VAL A 80 -10.01 -16.26 6.07
N ASN A 81 -10.53 -17.42 6.49
CA ASN A 81 -11.36 -17.54 7.70
C ASN A 81 -10.68 -16.95 8.95
N LYS A 82 -9.38 -17.17 9.12
CA LYS A 82 -8.61 -16.63 10.26
C LYS A 82 -8.51 -15.09 10.22
N GLU A 83 -8.41 -14.53 9.02
CA GLU A 83 -8.36 -13.07 8.84
C GLU A 83 -9.73 -12.44 9.11
N ILE A 84 -10.81 -13.13 8.73
CA ILE A 84 -12.20 -12.68 8.99
C ILE A 84 -12.45 -12.54 10.49
N GLU A 85 -11.95 -13.46 11.31
CA GLU A 85 -12.10 -13.44 12.77
C GLU A 85 -11.35 -12.27 13.46
N ARG A 86 -10.38 -11.65 12.77
CA ARG A 86 -9.51 -10.59 13.30
C ARG A 86 -9.99 -9.18 13.02
N VAL A 87 -11.01 -9.03 12.19
CA VAL A 87 -11.49 -7.71 11.77
C VAL A 87 -12.86 -7.39 12.35
N PRO A 88 -13.13 -6.11 12.72
CA PRO A 88 -14.41 -5.72 13.30
C PRO A 88 -15.50 -5.48 12.25
N TYR A 89 -15.14 -5.36 10.96
CA TYR A 89 -16.09 -5.20 9.86
C TYR A 89 -16.55 -6.56 9.31
N THR A 90 -17.69 -6.57 8.64
CA THR A 90 -18.30 -7.81 8.15
C THR A 90 -17.67 -8.22 6.82
N VAL A 91 -17.21 -9.48 6.75
CA VAL A 91 -16.75 -10.10 5.50
C VAL A 91 -17.69 -11.25 5.17
N VAL A 92 -18.22 -11.25 3.95
CA VAL A 92 -19.18 -12.25 3.46
C VAL A 92 -18.63 -12.99 2.25
N ARG A 93 -19.21 -14.16 1.98
CA ARG A 93 -18.90 -14.93 0.77
C ARG A 93 -19.61 -14.31 -0.43
N GLY A 94 -18.85 -13.84 -1.41
CA GLY A 94 -19.35 -13.37 -2.69
C GLY A 94 -19.38 -14.47 -3.76
N GLU A 95 -19.66 -14.07 -4.99
CA GLU A 95 -19.60 -14.94 -6.15
C GLU A 95 -18.20 -15.56 -6.33
N ASN A 96 -18.13 -16.74 -6.91
CA ASN A 96 -16.90 -17.52 -7.11
C ASN A 96 -16.09 -17.75 -5.83
N ASN A 97 -16.78 -17.84 -4.68
CA ASN A 97 -16.13 -18.04 -3.37
C ASN A 97 -15.13 -16.93 -3.01
N THR A 98 -15.36 -15.69 -3.44
CA THR A 98 -14.50 -14.55 -3.13
C THR A 98 -14.90 -13.88 -1.82
N PRO A 99 -13.95 -13.35 -1.02
CA PRO A 99 -14.28 -12.53 0.14
C PRO A 99 -14.82 -11.16 -0.32
N ARG A 100 -15.89 -10.69 0.31
CA ARG A 100 -16.47 -9.37 0.08
C ARG A 100 -16.66 -8.66 1.43
N VAL A 101 -16.36 -7.38 1.48
CA VAL A 101 -16.65 -6.55 2.66
C VAL A 101 -18.06 -6.00 2.51
N GLU A 102 -18.91 -6.26 3.50
CA GLU A 102 -20.28 -5.74 3.51
C GLU A 102 -20.36 -4.46 4.35
N ILE A 103 -20.77 -3.37 3.71
CA ILE A 103 -20.99 -2.06 4.32
C ILE A 103 -22.40 -1.59 3.97
N GLU A 104 -23.26 -1.42 4.97
CA GLU A 104 -24.64 -0.93 4.80
C GLU A 104 -25.43 -1.68 3.71
N GLY A 105 -25.23 -3.01 3.63
CA GLY A 105 -25.91 -3.88 2.67
C GLY A 105 -25.30 -3.88 1.26
N ARG A 106 -24.24 -3.13 1.01
CA ARG A 106 -23.44 -3.20 -0.22
C ARG A 106 -22.18 -4.04 0.01
N GLN A 107 -21.86 -4.89 -0.96
CA GLN A 107 -20.68 -5.73 -0.95
C GLN A 107 -19.58 -5.10 -1.82
N TYR A 108 -18.39 -4.96 -1.25
CA TYR A 108 -17.19 -4.45 -1.90
C TYR A 108 -16.15 -5.54 -2.04
N SER A 109 -15.54 -5.66 -3.20
CA SER A 109 -14.39 -6.54 -3.39
C SER A 109 -13.13 -5.95 -2.73
N PRO A 110 -12.12 -6.78 -2.41
CA PRO A 110 -10.82 -6.28 -1.97
C PRO A 110 -10.18 -5.33 -2.98
N GLN A 111 -10.42 -5.57 -4.29
CA GLN A 111 -9.96 -4.70 -5.37
C GLN A 111 -10.60 -3.31 -5.31
N GLU A 112 -11.92 -3.22 -5.06
CA GLU A 112 -12.62 -1.92 -4.92
C GLU A 112 -12.08 -1.11 -3.75
N ILE A 113 -11.91 -1.74 -2.59
CA ILE A 113 -11.34 -1.07 -1.40
C ILE A 113 -9.89 -0.62 -1.65
N SER A 114 -9.08 -1.48 -2.25
CA SER A 114 -7.69 -1.14 -2.62
C SER A 114 -7.64 -0.03 -3.68
N ALA A 115 -8.58 -0.02 -4.62
CA ALA A 115 -8.70 1.05 -5.62
C ALA A 115 -8.98 2.41 -4.97
N MET A 116 -9.75 2.47 -3.90
CA MET A 116 -10.00 3.70 -3.15
C MET A 116 -8.70 4.26 -2.53
N ILE A 117 -7.82 3.38 -2.04
CA ILE A 117 -6.50 3.76 -1.54
C ILE A 117 -5.63 4.26 -2.70
N LEU A 118 -5.60 3.54 -3.83
CA LEU A 118 -4.87 3.94 -5.03
C LEU A 118 -5.35 5.26 -5.61
N GLN A 119 -6.65 5.56 -5.56
CA GLN A 119 -7.22 6.86 -5.93
C GLN A 119 -6.68 7.98 -5.04
N LYS A 120 -6.55 7.75 -3.73
CA LYS A 120 -5.92 8.72 -2.81
C LYS A 120 -4.45 8.94 -3.18
N MET A 121 -3.69 7.89 -3.54
CA MET A 121 -2.30 8.01 -3.99
C MET A 121 -2.21 8.79 -5.30
N LYS A 122 -3.06 8.45 -6.28
CA LYS A 122 -3.18 9.18 -7.54
C LYS A 122 -3.48 10.66 -7.30
N LYS A 123 -4.49 10.96 -6.49
CA LYS A 123 -4.88 12.34 -6.16
C LYS A 123 -3.74 13.10 -5.48
N THR A 124 -3.04 12.46 -4.54
CA THR A 124 -1.86 13.05 -3.88
C THR A 124 -0.79 13.42 -4.91
N ALA A 125 -0.54 12.54 -5.89
CA ALA A 125 0.42 12.81 -6.95
C ALA A 125 -0.05 13.92 -7.91
N GLU A 126 -1.32 13.95 -8.29
CA GLU A 126 -1.91 14.99 -9.14
C GLU A 126 -1.86 16.37 -8.47
N ASP A 127 -2.17 16.43 -7.17
CA ASP A 127 -2.11 17.69 -6.39
C ASP A 127 -0.66 18.22 -6.32
N TYR A 128 0.30 17.33 -6.15
CA TYR A 128 1.73 17.68 -6.12
C TYR A 128 2.24 18.13 -7.51
N LEU A 129 1.99 17.31 -8.53
CA LEU A 129 2.47 17.54 -9.90
C LEU A 129 1.69 18.62 -10.65
N ARG A 130 0.50 18.98 -10.17
CA ARG A 130 -0.46 19.91 -10.79
C ARG A 130 -0.83 19.52 -12.22
N GLN A 131 -0.90 18.22 -12.47
CA GLN A 131 -1.31 17.65 -13.75
C GLN A 131 -1.99 16.30 -13.54
N PRO A 132 -2.83 15.83 -14.47
CA PRO A 132 -3.42 14.49 -14.40
C PRO A 132 -2.34 13.41 -14.41
N VAL A 133 -2.57 12.35 -13.62
CA VAL A 133 -1.75 11.16 -13.56
C VAL A 133 -2.58 9.97 -14.02
N THR A 134 -2.13 9.29 -15.06
CA THR A 134 -2.83 8.17 -15.67
C THR A 134 -2.06 6.86 -15.64
N GLU A 135 -0.77 6.90 -15.32
CA GLU A 135 0.14 5.75 -15.41
C GLU A 135 0.86 5.52 -14.08
N ALA A 136 0.99 4.26 -13.69
CA ALA A 136 1.66 3.88 -12.45
C ALA A 136 2.44 2.58 -12.56
N VAL A 137 3.46 2.45 -11.71
CA VAL A 137 4.07 1.19 -11.28
C VAL A 137 3.55 0.92 -9.87
N ILE A 138 3.00 -0.27 -9.63
CA ILE A 138 2.45 -0.66 -8.32
C ILE A 138 3.23 -1.85 -7.80
N THR A 139 3.53 -1.86 -6.50
CA THR A 139 4.28 -2.93 -5.87
C THR A 139 3.39 -4.03 -5.29
N VAL A 140 3.95 -5.23 -5.21
CA VAL A 140 3.34 -6.38 -4.56
C VAL A 140 4.41 -7.15 -3.79
N PRO A 141 4.06 -7.89 -2.73
CA PRO A 141 4.97 -8.84 -2.10
C PRO A 141 5.56 -9.81 -3.13
N ALA A 142 6.83 -10.18 -2.96
CA ALA A 142 7.48 -11.07 -3.93
C ALA A 142 6.83 -12.45 -3.98
N TYR A 143 6.31 -12.92 -2.86
CA TYR A 143 5.67 -14.22 -2.72
C TYR A 143 4.15 -14.24 -3.06
N PHE A 144 3.62 -13.13 -3.59
CA PHE A 144 2.24 -13.09 -4.10
C PHE A 144 2.04 -14.06 -5.25
N SER A 145 0.92 -14.79 -5.19
CA SER A 145 0.44 -15.64 -6.27
C SER A 145 0.02 -14.80 -7.49
N ASP A 146 -0.12 -15.46 -8.63
CA ASP A 146 -0.62 -14.83 -9.85
C ASP A 146 -1.98 -14.16 -9.65
N SER A 147 -2.91 -14.82 -8.95
CA SER A 147 -4.23 -14.26 -8.61
C SER A 147 -4.14 -12.96 -7.81
N GLN A 148 -3.22 -12.87 -6.86
CA GLN A 148 -3.02 -11.67 -6.04
C GLN A 148 -2.40 -10.53 -6.84
N ARG A 149 -1.47 -10.83 -7.77
CA ARG A 149 -0.86 -9.86 -8.71
C ARG A 149 -1.90 -9.30 -9.66
N GLN A 150 -2.72 -10.17 -10.24
CA GLN A 150 -3.79 -9.77 -11.15
C GLN A 150 -4.84 -8.91 -10.42
N ALA A 151 -5.27 -9.30 -9.21
CA ALA A 151 -6.19 -8.51 -8.39
C ALA A 151 -5.64 -7.10 -8.06
N THR A 152 -4.33 -6.99 -7.83
CA THR A 152 -3.67 -5.69 -7.63
C THR A 152 -3.68 -4.85 -8.90
N LYS A 153 -3.45 -5.46 -10.06
CA LYS A 153 -3.54 -4.77 -11.36
C LYS A 153 -4.95 -4.28 -11.65
N GLU A 154 -5.97 -5.08 -11.34
CA GLU A 154 -7.39 -4.71 -11.43
C GLU A 154 -7.73 -3.52 -10.52
N ALA A 155 -7.26 -3.54 -9.26
CA ALA A 155 -7.43 -2.40 -8.36
C ALA A 155 -6.84 -1.11 -8.94
N GLY A 156 -5.68 -1.18 -9.61
CA GLY A 156 -5.10 -0.05 -10.34
C GLY A 156 -5.99 0.44 -11.47
N LYS A 157 -6.55 -0.48 -12.28
CA LYS A 157 -7.50 -0.14 -13.34
C LYS A 157 -8.76 0.54 -12.80
N ILE A 158 -9.36 -0.01 -11.73
CA ILE A 158 -10.53 0.57 -11.05
C ILE A 158 -10.22 1.97 -10.53
N ALA A 159 -9.00 2.20 -10.05
CA ALA A 159 -8.52 3.53 -9.63
C ALA A 159 -8.32 4.51 -10.80
N GLY A 160 -8.49 4.07 -12.04
CA GLY A 160 -8.25 4.88 -13.24
C GLY A 160 -6.76 5.06 -13.57
N LEU A 161 -5.94 4.07 -13.22
CA LEU A 161 -4.52 4.02 -13.54
C LEU A 161 -4.25 2.92 -14.59
N ASP A 162 -3.48 3.26 -15.62
CA ASP A 162 -2.83 2.30 -16.49
C ASP A 162 -1.59 1.75 -15.76
N VAL A 163 -1.70 0.51 -15.27
CA VAL A 163 -0.62 -0.14 -14.51
C VAL A 163 0.42 -0.65 -15.50
N LYS A 164 1.47 0.13 -15.68
CA LYS A 164 2.57 -0.18 -16.63
C LYS A 164 3.38 -1.38 -16.19
N ARG A 165 3.55 -1.55 -14.88
CA ARG A 165 4.25 -2.70 -14.30
C ARG A 165 3.76 -2.99 -12.89
N ILE A 166 3.65 -4.27 -12.57
CA ILE A 166 3.66 -4.79 -11.20
C ILE A 166 5.10 -5.18 -10.89
N ILE A 167 5.66 -4.67 -9.78
CA ILE A 167 7.04 -4.95 -9.35
C ILE A 167 7.03 -5.51 -7.92
N ASN A 168 7.93 -6.45 -7.63
CA ASN A 168 8.07 -6.99 -6.28
C ASN A 168 8.64 -5.96 -5.30
N GLU A 169 8.10 -5.89 -4.09
CA GLU A 169 8.51 -4.95 -3.04
C GLU A 169 10.01 -5.03 -2.72
N PRO A 170 10.61 -6.22 -2.46
CA PRO A 170 12.04 -6.31 -2.21
C PRO A 170 12.89 -5.94 -3.44
N THR A 171 12.39 -6.20 -4.63
CA THR A 171 13.06 -5.83 -5.88
C THR A 171 13.06 -4.30 -6.06
N ALA A 172 11.95 -3.64 -5.78
CA ALA A 172 11.87 -2.18 -5.78
C ALA A 172 12.83 -1.58 -4.73
N ALA A 173 12.86 -2.14 -3.53
CA ALA A 173 13.78 -1.68 -2.48
C ALA A 173 15.25 -1.82 -2.87
N ALA A 174 15.64 -2.94 -3.49
CA ALA A 174 16.99 -3.12 -4.00
C ALA A 174 17.34 -2.15 -5.13
N LEU A 175 16.39 -1.86 -6.02
CA LEU A 175 16.56 -0.87 -7.09
C LEU A 175 16.82 0.53 -6.51
N ALA A 176 16.07 0.94 -5.48
CA ALA A 176 16.31 2.20 -4.79
C ALA A 176 17.67 2.25 -4.10
N TYR A 177 18.06 1.16 -3.42
CA TYR A 177 19.34 1.05 -2.74
C TYR A 177 20.53 1.05 -3.72
N GLY A 178 20.41 0.33 -4.83
CA GLY A 178 21.50 0.08 -5.77
C GLY A 178 21.70 1.16 -6.83
N LEU A 179 20.79 2.13 -6.95
CA LEU A 179 20.83 3.13 -8.03
C LEU A 179 22.16 3.88 -8.09
N ASP A 180 22.72 4.22 -6.93
CA ASP A 180 24.01 4.92 -6.83
C ASP A 180 25.24 3.98 -6.80
N LYS A 181 25.02 2.65 -6.86
CA LYS A 181 26.05 1.62 -6.68
C LYS A 181 26.28 0.78 -7.95
N LYS A 182 25.92 1.29 -9.12
CA LYS A 182 25.91 0.58 -10.41
C LYS A 182 27.24 -0.14 -10.76
N ASN A 183 28.36 0.35 -10.26
CA ASN A 183 29.70 -0.19 -10.56
C ASN A 183 30.22 -1.19 -9.51
N LYS A 184 29.36 -1.68 -8.60
CA LYS A 184 29.75 -2.65 -7.58
C LYS A 184 28.98 -3.95 -7.79
N ASN A 185 29.71 -5.05 -7.95
CA ASN A 185 29.11 -6.38 -7.92
C ASN A 185 28.88 -6.77 -6.46
N MET A 186 27.61 -6.95 -6.08
CA MET A 186 27.19 -7.21 -4.71
C MET A 186 26.10 -8.29 -4.68
N LYS A 187 26.18 -9.16 -3.69
CA LYS A 187 25.10 -10.08 -3.32
C LYS A 187 24.33 -9.47 -2.14
N VAL A 188 23.06 -9.21 -2.34
CA VAL A 188 22.22 -8.51 -1.39
C VAL A 188 21.07 -9.42 -0.98
N ALA A 189 20.81 -9.51 0.33
CA ALA A 189 19.59 -10.08 0.87
C ALA A 189 18.65 -8.93 1.24
N VAL A 190 17.43 -8.92 0.71
CA VAL A 190 16.39 -7.97 1.08
C VAL A 190 15.41 -8.68 2.00
N PHE A 191 15.42 -8.30 3.27
CA PHE A 191 14.54 -8.81 4.32
C PHE A 191 13.40 -7.81 4.52
N ASP A 192 12.25 -8.11 3.97
CA ASP A 192 11.07 -7.25 4.00
C ASP A 192 10.01 -7.80 4.95
N LEU A 193 9.88 -7.20 6.13
CA LEU A 193 8.84 -7.51 7.11
C LEU A 193 7.87 -6.33 7.20
N GLY A 194 6.81 -6.42 6.42
CA GLY A 194 5.76 -5.41 6.35
C GLY A 194 4.69 -5.55 7.43
N GLY A 195 3.53 -4.94 7.19
CA GLY A 195 2.37 -5.05 8.08
C GLY A 195 1.65 -6.39 7.99
N GLY A 196 1.61 -7.01 6.81
CA GLY A 196 0.85 -8.23 6.56
C GLY A 196 1.63 -9.39 5.97
N THR A 197 2.80 -9.15 5.39
CA THR A 197 3.61 -10.11 4.67
C THR A 197 5.07 -10.05 5.09
N PHE A 198 5.74 -11.17 4.91
CA PHE A 198 7.18 -11.30 5.03
C PHE A 198 7.76 -11.84 3.72
N ASP A 199 8.76 -11.16 3.17
CA ASP A 199 9.50 -11.59 1.99
C ASP A 199 11.02 -11.55 2.24
N ILE A 200 11.72 -12.51 1.66
CA ILE A 200 13.17 -12.53 1.57
C ILE A 200 13.57 -12.74 0.11
N SER A 201 14.36 -11.86 -0.45
CA SER A 201 14.90 -12.00 -1.80
C SER A 201 16.43 -11.94 -1.79
N ILE A 202 17.07 -12.87 -2.47
CA ILE A 202 18.51 -12.89 -2.69
C ILE A 202 18.77 -12.38 -4.09
N MET A 203 19.59 -11.36 -4.20
CA MET A 203 19.83 -10.63 -5.45
C MET A 203 21.32 -10.44 -5.72
N GLU A 204 21.67 -10.38 -7.00
CA GLU A 204 22.95 -9.90 -7.47
C GLU A 204 22.77 -8.54 -8.17
N LEU A 205 23.55 -7.57 -7.73
CA LEU A 205 23.58 -6.22 -8.26
C LEU A 205 24.95 -6.00 -8.91
N GLY A 206 24.99 -5.58 -10.17
CA GLY A 206 26.26 -5.29 -10.85
C GLY A 206 26.05 -4.69 -12.24
N ASP A 207 26.87 -3.74 -12.63
CA ASP A 207 26.87 -3.11 -13.97
C ASP A 207 25.49 -2.59 -14.44
N GLY A 208 24.66 -2.11 -13.48
CA GLY A 208 23.30 -1.66 -13.76
C GLY A 208 22.28 -2.79 -13.89
N VAL A 209 22.67 -4.04 -13.70
CA VAL A 209 21.76 -5.21 -13.68
C VAL A 209 21.38 -5.53 -12.25
N PHE A 210 20.08 -5.70 -12.02
CA PHE A 210 19.47 -6.13 -10.77
C PHE A 210 18.82 -7.49 -11.01
N GLU A 211 19.48 -8.56 -10.63
CA GLU A 211 19.05 -9.92 -10.88
C GLU A 211 18.58 -10.57 -9.58
N VAL A 212 17.31 -10.97 -9.50
CA VAL A 212 16.80 -11.81 -8.41
C VAL A 212 17.25 -13.25 -8.66
N LYS A 213 17.95 -13.84 -7.69
CA LYS A 213 18.41 -15.24 -7.76
C LYS A 213 17.37 -16.18 -7.15
N SER A 214 16.75 -15.76 -6.08
CA SER A 214 15.68 -16.49 -5.42
C SER A 214 14.83 -15.55 -4.58
N THR A 215 13.58 -15.96 -4.36
CA THR A 215 12.66 -15.31 -3.42
C THR A 215 11.87 -16.36 -2.66
N ASN A 216 11.55 -16.07 -1.41
CA ASN A 216 10.70 -16.88 -0.56
C ASN A 216 9.96 -15.97 0.43
N GLY A 217 8.91 -16.46 1.11
CA GLY A 217 8.17 -15.61 2.03
C GLY A 217 7.02 -16.30 2.73
N ASP A 218 6.26 -15.49 3.46
CA ASP A 218 5.03 -15.89 4.16
C ASP A 218 4.02 -14.75 4.00
N THR A 219 2.97 -14.98 3.22
CA THR A 219 1.92 -13.99 2.91
C THR A 219 0.98 -13.70 4.08
N HIS A 220 1.16 -14.40 5.22
CA HIS A 220 0.39 -14.26 6.44
C HIS A 220 1.29 -14.07 7.67
N LEU A 221 2.40 -13.36 7.51
CA LEU A 221 3.32 -13.00 8.58
C LEU A 221 3.74 -11.53 8.45
N GLY A 222 3.33 -10.70 9.38
CA GLY A 222 3.67 -9.28 9.38
C GLY A 222 3.29 -8.60 10.69
N GLY A 223 3.40 -7.28 10.74
CA GLY A 223 3.13 -6.46 11.91
C GLY A 223 1.78 -6.69 12.57
N ASP A 224 0.73 -6.96 11.76
CA ASP A 224 -0.61 -7.28 12.25
C ASP A 224 -0.63 -8.58 13.09
N ASP A 225 0.25 -9.54 12.80
CA ASP A 225 0.34 -10.80 13.57
C ASP A 225 1.00 -10.57 14.92
N PHE A 226 2.00 -9.68 14.99
CA PHE A 226 2.59 -9.24 16.25
C PHE A 226 1.56 -8.48 17.10
N ASP A 227 0.77 -7.60 16.48
CA ASP A 227 -0.32 -6.90 17.17
C ASP A 227 -1.35 -7.88 17.70
N GLN A 228 -1.70 -8.92 16.93
CA GLN A 228 -2.65 -9.95 17.36
C GLN A 228 -2.19 -10.69 18.62
N LYS A 229 -0.89 -11.00 18.76
CA LYS A 229 -0.35 -11.60 19.98
C LYS A 229 -0.57 -10.72 21.22
N VAL A 230 -0.40 -9.40 21.04
CA VAL A 230 -0.66 -8.42 22.11
C VAL A 230 -2.15 -8.32 22.42
N ILE A 231 -3.00 -8.27 21.40
CA ILE A 231 -4.47 -8.26 21.54
C ILE A 231 -4.94 -9.50 22.32
N ASP A 232 -4.46 -10.68 21.94
CA ASP A 232 -4.84 -11.93 22.58
C ASP A 232 -4.39 -11.97 24.05
N TRP A 233 -3.19 -11.51 24.35
CA TRP A 233 -2.71 -11.38 25.73
C TRP A 233 -3.57 -10.39 26.54
N LEU A 234 -3.85 -9.20 26.02
CA LEU A 234 -4.68 -8.20 26.71
C LEU A 234 -6.11 -8.72 26.97
N ALA A 235 -6.70 -9.40 25.98
CA ALA A 235 -8.03 -9.99 26.12
C ALA A 235 -8.06 -11.11 27.18
N GLN A 236 -7.02 -11.96 27.25
CA GLN A 236 -6.88 -12.98 28.27
C GLN A 236 -6.73 -12.39 29.68
N GLU A 237 -5.86 -11.38 29.84
CA GLU A 237 -5.68 -10.69 31.12
C GLU A 237 -7.00 -10.04 31.61
N PHE A 238 -7.71 -9.39 30.68
CA PHE A 238 -9.02 -8.78 31.02
C PHE A 238 -10.05 -9.82 31.41
N ALA A 239 -10.15 -10.92 30.69
CA ALA A 239 -11.09 -12.01 30.98
C ALA A 239 -10.80 -12.64 32.35
N ALA A 240 -9.52 -12.84 32.70
CA ALA A 240 -9.12 -13.38 34.00
C ALA A 240 -9.53 -12.49 35.18
N GLU A 241 -9.52 -11.17 35.00
CA GLU A 241 -9.88 -10.17 36.02
C GLU A 241 -11.39 -9.87 36.08
N ASN A 242 -12.15 -10.21 35.01
CA ASN A 242 -13.55 -9.79 34.84
C ASN A 242 -14.49 -10.96 34.50
N GLY A 243 -14.32 -12.10 35.19
CA GLY A 243 -15.28 -13.20 35.12
C GLY A 243 -15.44 -13.88 33.75
N GLY A 244 -14.41 -13.82 32.90
CA GLY A 244 -14.42 -14.43 31.56
C GLY A 244 -15.01 -13.51 30.46
N ALA A 245 -15.19 -12.23 30.73
CA ALA A 245 -15.68 -11.28 29.73
C ALA A 245 -14.72 -11.16 28.51
N ASP A 246 -15.25 -11.30 27.31
CA ASP A 246 -14.48 -11.35 26.07
C ASP A 246 -14.53 -10.02 25.30
N LEU A 247 -13.45 -9.24 25.36
CA LEU A 247 -13.29 -7.96 24.67
C LEU A 247 -13.39 -8.08 23.14
N LYS A 248 -13.06 -9.23 22.57
CA LYS A 248 -13.02 -9.41 21.11
C LYS A 248 -14.41 -9.49 20.48
N LYS A 249 -15.46 -9.71 21.29
CA LYS A 249 -16.85 -9.74 20.83
C LYS A 249 -17.46 -8.36 20.64
N ASP A 250 -16.87 -7.32 21.23
CA ASP A 250 -17.30 -5.94 21.05
C ASP A 250 -16.41 -5.27 19.97
N PRO A 251 -16.98 -4.84 18.83
CA PRO A 251 -16.20 -4.24 17.75
C PRO A 251 -15.45 -2.97 18.16
N MET A 252 -15.98 -2.17 19.08
CA MET A 252 -15.30 -0.95 19.56
C MET A 252 -14.14 -1.32 20.49
N ALA A 253 -14.33 -2.29 21.38
CA ALA A 253 -13.29 -2.78 22.26
C ALA A 253 -12.16 -3.43 21.43
N LEU A 254 -12.49 -4.26 20.44
CA LEU A 254 -11.53 -4.89 19.54
C LEU A 254 -10.70 -3.84 18.77
N GLN A 255 -11.33 -2.80 18.24
CA GLN A 255 -10.62 -1.72 17.55
C GLN A 255 -9.69 -0.96 18.50
N ARG A 256 -10.14 -0.67 19.72
CA ARG A 256 -9.29 -0.02 20.74
C ARG A 256 -8.12 -0.89 21.18
N LEU A 257 -8.31 -2.20 21.29
CA LEU A 257 -7.22 -3.15 21.53
C LEU A 257 -6.21 -3.14 20.38
N LYS A 258 -6.68 -3.14 19.13
CA LYS A 258 -5.82 -3.09 17.94
C LYS A 258 -4.97 -1.84 17.91
N ASP A 259 -5.56 -0.67 18.09
CA ASP A 259 -4.84 0.60 18.09
C ASP A 259 -3.80 0.66 19.23
N ALA A 260 -4.16 0.15 20.40
CA ALA A 260 -3.26 0.09 21.55
C ALA A 260 -2.09 -0.90 21.34
N ALA A 261 -2.37 -2.05 20.73
CA ALA A 261 -1.35 -3.06 20.43
C ALA A 261 -0.35 -2.56 19.38
N GLU A 262 -0.83 -1.97 18.28
CA GLU A 262 0.02 -1.35 17.25
C GLU A 262 0.90 -0.25 17.87
N LYS A 263 0.30 0.64 18.66
CA LYS A 263 1.03 1.70 19.36
C LYS A 263 2.10 1.14 20.30
N ALA A 264 1.73 0.15 21.11
CA ALA A 264 2.67 -0.49 22.05
C ALA A 264 3.83 -1.16 21.31
N LYS A 265 3.58 -1.88 20.21
CA LYS A 265 4.62 -2.47 19.35
C LYS A 265 5.61 -1.40 18.85
N ILE A 266 5.10 -0.27 18.36
CA ILE A 266 5.93 0.84 17.86
C ILE A 266 6.76 1.45 19.01
N GLU A 267 6.15 1.72 20.16
CA GLU A 267 6.84 2.29 21.32
C GLU A 267 7.94 1.35 21.85
N LEU A 268 7.67 0.04 21.93
CA LEU A 268 8.64 -0.96 22.36
C LEU A 268 9.84 -1.13 21.42
N SER A 269 9.78 -0.62 20.21
CA SER A 269 10.96 -0.54 19.32
C SER A 269 12.00 0.48 19.84
N ASN A 270 11.57 1.49 20.61
CA ASN A 270 12.44 2.54 21.14
C ASN A 270 12.57 2.51 22.68
N GLN A 271 11.62 1.86 23.38
CA GLN A 271 11.53 1.82 24.84
C GLN A 271 11.58 0.38 25.34
N THR A 272 11.93 0.17 26.61
CA THR A 272 11.95 -1.17 27.22
C THR A 272 10.61 -1.58 27.81
N SER A 273 9.69 -0.63 28.01
CA SER A 273 8.33 -0.87 28.51
C SER A 273 7.38 0.24 28.08
N THR A 274 6.09 -0.08 27.96
CA THR A 274 5.02 0.87 27.69
C THR A 274 3.79 0.54 28.52
N GLU A 275 3.00 1.57 28.91
CA GLU A 275 1.71 1.41 29.56
C GLU A 275 0.59 1.43 28.53
N ILE A 276 -0.23 0.39 28.54
CA ILE A 276 -1.47 0.29 27.76
C ILE A 276 -2.61 0.65 28.71
N ASN A 277 -3.26 1.79 28.48
CA ASN A 277 -4.32 2.32 29.31
C ASN A 277 -5.58 2.56 28.45
N LEU A 278 -6.60 1.70 28.66
CA LEU A 278 -7.88 1.74 27.94
C LEU A 278 -9.03 1.94 28.95
N PRO A 279 -9.30 3.20 29.32
CA PRO A 279 -10.38 3.49 30.26
C PRO A 279 -11.75 3.17 29.63
N TYR A 280 -12.67 2.63 30.42
CA TYR A 280 -14.04 2.30 30.02
C TYR A 280 -14.06 1.44 28.74
N ILE A 281 -13.23 0.38 28.70
CA ILE A 281 -13.08 -0.46 27.51
C ILE A 281 -14.37 -1.19 27.18
N MET A 282 -15.08 -1.70 28.22
CA MET A 282 -16.30 -2.46 28.10
C MET A 282 -17.05 -2.51 29.44
N PRO A 283 -18.40 -2.46 29.47
CA PRO A 283 -19.18 -2.77 30.69
C PRO A 283 -19.22 -4.28 30.92
N VAL A 284 -19.04 -4.69 32.19
CA VAL A 284 -19.26 -6.07 32.65
C VAL A 284 -20.29 -6.01 33.76
N ASP A 285 -21.38 -6.74 33.60
CA ASP A 285 -22.55 -6.71 34.50
C ASP A 285 -23.05 -5.28 34.78
N GLY A 286 -23.07 -4.43 33.74
CA GLY A 286 -23.49 -3.03 33.84
C GLY A 286 -22.45 -2.07 34.47
N VAL A 287 -21.32 -2.57 34.90
CA VAL A 287 -20.22 -1.76 35.49
C VAL A 287 -19.14 -1.50 34.46
N PRO A 288 -18.82 -0.24 34.14
CA PRO A 288 -17.72 0.09 33.25
C PRO A 288 -16.38 -0.43 33.78
N LYS A 289 -15.63 -1.16 32.97
CA LYS A 289 -14.31 -1.70 33.31
C LYS A 289 -13.21 -1.00 32.53
N HIS A 290 -12.03 -0.94 33.14
CA HIS A 290 -10.82 -0.39 32.56
C HIS A 290 -9.83 -1.52 32.28
N LEU A 291 -8.98 -1.35 31.28
CA LEU A 291 -7.84 -2.22 31.05
C LEU A 291 -6.57 -1.36 31.16
N VAL A 292 -5.76 -1.62 32.21
CA VAL A 292 -4.47 -0.97 32.40
C VAL A 292 -3.43 -2.06 32.59
N LYS A 293 -2.47 -2.13 31.67
CA LYS A 293 -1.38 -3.13 31.70
C LYS A 293 -0.08 -2.50 31.26
N THR A 294 1.00 -2.89 31.89
CA THR A 294 2.36 -2.58 31.45
C THR A 294 2.89 -3.73 30.61
N LEU A 295 3.24 -3.42 29.36
CA LEU A 295 3.91 -4.37 28.47
C LEU A 295 5.39 -4.04 28.38
N THR A 296 6.25 -4.99 28.77
CA THR A 296 7.71 -4.86 28.59
C THR A 296 8.12 -5.42 27.22
N ARG A 297 9.25 -4.94 26.68
CA ARG A 297 9.84 -5.49 25.45
C ARG A 297 10.11 -7.00 25.59
N ALA A 298 10.66 -7.44 26.73
CA ALA A 298 10.92 -8.85 26.99
C ALA A 298 9.62 -9.70 26.94
N LYS A 299 8.51 -9.18 27.50
CA LYS A 299 7.21 -9.88 27.44
C LYS A 299 6.67 -9.90 26.02
N PHE A 300 6.77 -8.80 25.27
CA PHE A 300 6.40 -8.74 23.87
C PHE A 300 7.19 -9.75 23.02
N GLU A 301 8.50 -9.81 23.20
CA GLU A 301 9.37 -10.77 22.50
C GLU A 301 9.01 -12.22 22.85
N GLN A 302 8.70 -12.50 24.13
CA GLN A 302 8.22 -13.82 24.56
C GLN A 302 6.89 -14.21 23.89
N LEU A 303 5.93 -13.27 23.82
CA LEU A 303 4.62 -13.51 23.18
C LEU A 303 4.75 -13.80 21.68
N CYS A 304 5.75 -13.21 21.03
CA CYS A 304 5.95 -13.23 19.58
C CYS A 304 7.07 -14.17 19.10
N ASP A 305 7.65 -14.99 19.99
CA ASP A 305 8.83 -15.82 19.65
C ASP A 305 8.59 -16.71 18.42
N ASP A 306 7.43 -17.35 18.34
CA ASP A 306 7.05 -18.17 17.19
C ASP A 306 7.02 -17.40 15.88
N LEU A 307 6.61 -16.12 15.90
CA LEU A 307 6.59 -15.27 14.71
C LEU A 307 8.00 -14.89 14.25
N PHE A 308 8.89 -14.63 15.19
CA PHE A 308 10.30 -14.36 14.87
C PHE A 308 10.96 -15.58 14.20
N GLN A 309 10.74 -16.80 14.74
CA GLN A 309 11.29 -18.02 14.17
C GLN A 309 10.74 -18.31 12.77
N ARG A 310 9.48 -17.98 12.50
CA ARG A 310 8.88 -18.14 11.17
C ARG A 310 9.60 -17.33 10.08
N THR A 311 10.26 -16.22 10.40
CA THR A 311 11.01 -15.43 9.40
C THR A 311 12.28 -16.13 8.92
N ILE A 312 12.89 -16.98 9.74
CA ILE A 312 14.17 -17.63 9.45
C ILE A 312 14.01 -18.80 8.48
N ILE A 313 12.86 -19.47 8.48
CA ILE A 313 12.61 -20.61 7.58
C ILE A 313 12.68 -20.18 6.10
N PRO A 314 11.96 -19.13 5.65
CA PRO A 314 12.10 -18.62 4.29
C PRO A 314 13.51 -18.11 3.96
N CYS A 315 14.20 -17.47 4.92
CA CYS A 315 15.58 -17.01 4.71
C CYS A 315 16.53 -18.15 4.36
N ARG A 316 16.43 -19.25 5.09
CA ARG A 316 17.24 -20.45 4.81
C ARG A 316 16.93 -21.01 3.43
N LYS A 317 15.63 -21.13 3.12
CA LYS A 317 15.18 -21.66 1.83
C LYS A 317 15.64 -20.80 0.65
N ALA A 318 15.53 -19.47 0.78
CA ALA A 318 15.99 -18.55 -0.26
C ALA A 318 17.51 -18.67 -0.53
N LEU A 319 18.32 -18.82 0.53
CA LEU A 319 19.77 -19.05 0.38
C LEU A 319 20.07 -20.38 -0.31
N GLU A 320 19.36 -21.46 0.07
CA GLU A 320 19.49 -22.78 -0.58
C GLU A 320 19.15 -22.69 -2.07
N ASP A 321 18.04 -22.08 -2.42
CA ASP A 321 17.58 -21.92 -3.81
C ASP A 321 18.55 -21.06 -4.64
N ALA A 322 19.13 -20.02 -4.03
CA ALA A 322 20.18 -19.21 -4.63
C ALA A 322 21.55 -19.93 -4.69
N ARG A 323 21.69 -21.08 -4.04
CA ARG A 323 22.96 -21.82 -3.86
C ARG A 323 24.05 -20.97 -3.21
N LEU A 324 23.67 -20.18 -2.22
CA LEU A 324 24.55 -19.29 -1.46
C LEU A 324 24.51 -19.63 0.03
N SER A 325 25.61 -19.37 0.71
CA SER A 325 25.65 -19.33 2.17
C SER A 325 25.41 -17.93 2.70
N ALA A 326 24.97 -17.78 3.94
CA ALA A 326 24.78 -16.49 4.59
C ALA A 326 26.04 -15.60 4.57
N SER A 327 27.24 -16.23 4.68
CA SER A 327 28.52 -15.52 4.64
C SER A 327 28.87 -14.91 3.28
N GLN A 328 28.25 -15.40 2.19
CA GLN A 328 28.46 -14.90 0.83
C GLN A 328 27.57 -13.70 0.49
N ILE A 329 26.63 -13.35 1.36
CA ILE A 329 25.82 -12.15 1.21
C ILE A 329 26.66 -10.94 1.64
N ASP A 330 26.78 -9.93 0.79
CA ASP A 330 27.56 -8.73 1.08
C ASP A 330 26.79 -7.75 1.96
N GLU A 331 25.52 -7.56 1.69
CA GLU A 331 24.64 -6.63 2.40
C GLU A 331 23.27 -7.26 2.69
N VAL A 332 22.70 -6.92 3.85
CA VAL A 332 21.31 -7.28 4.21
C VAL A 332 20.51 -6.00 4.41
N LEU A 333 19.53 -5.76 3.55
CA LEU A 333 18.65 -4.60 3.61
C LEU A 333 17.42 -4.92 4.45
N LEU A 334 17.09 -4.06 5.40
CA LEU A 334 15.85 -4.13 6.16
C LEU A 334 14.80 -3.22 5.54
N VAL A 335 13.68 -3.82 5.17
CA VAL A 335 12.53 -3.19 4.54
C VAL A 335 11.27 -3.52 5.33
N GLY A 336 10.23 -2.68 5.19
CA GLY A 336 8.99 -2.83 5.93
C GLY A 336 9.08 -2.32 7.37
N GLY A 337 7.98 -1.71 7.86
CA GLY A 337 7.96 -1.04 9.16
C GLY A 337 8.24 -1.98 10.34
N SER A 338 7.87 -3.25 10.26
CA SER A 338 8.10 -4.26 11.31
C SER A 338 9.56 -4.71 11.44
N SER A 339 10.41 -4.43 10.45
CA SER A 339 11.86 -4.64 10.54
C SER A 339 12.55 -3.71 11.57
N ARG A 340 11.83 -2.69 12.05
CA ARG A 340 12.30 -1.80 13.12
C ARG A 340 12.31 -2.47 14.51
N ILE A 341 11.60 -3.60 14.68
CA ILE A 341 11.55 -4.34 15.94
C ILE A 341 12.97 -4.82 16.31
N PRO A 342 13.50 -4.47 17.50
CA PRO A 342 14.89 -4.80 17.88
C PRO A 342 15.22 -6.29 17.77
N LYS A 343 14.30 -7.17 18.16
CA LYS A 343 14.50 -8.62 18.08
C LYS A 343 14.62 -9.11 16.63
N VAL A 344 13.89 -8.51 15.69
CA VAL A 344 14.04 -8.81 14.25
C VAL A 344 15.46 -8.48 13.78
N GLN A 345 15.97 -7.32 14.16
CA GLN A 345 17.32 -6.89 13.79
C GLN A 345 18.40 -7.80 14.38
N GLU A 346 18.22 -8.23 15.63
CA GLU A 346 19.10 -9.18 16.31
C GLU A 346 19.14 -10.53 15.57
N ILE A 347 17.97 -11.11 15.27
CA ILE A 347 17.85 -12.39 14.58
C ILE A 347 18.46 -12.35 13.18
N VAL A 348 18.21 -11.27 12.44
CA VAL A 348 18.82 -11.05 11.10
C VAL A 348 20.34 -10.97 11.21
N LYS A 349 20.87 -10.24 12.19
CA LYS A 349 22.29 -10.15 12.47
C LYS A 349 22.90 -11.52 12.80
N GLU A 350 22.25 -12.27 13.66
CA GLU A 350 22.71 -13.61 14.05
C GLU A 350 22.70 -14.57 12.86
N PHE A 351 21.63 -14.55 12.04
CA PHE A 351 21.46 -15.44 10.92
C PHE A 351 22.45 -15.18 9.78
N PHE A 352 22.66 -13.91 9.42
CA PHE A 352 23.58 -13.53 8.32
C PHE A 352 25.02 -13.28 8.80
N GLY A 353 25.27 -13.23 10.12
CA GLY A 353 26.60 -12.98 10.69
C GLY A 353 27.12 -11.55 10.47
N LYS A 354 26.26 -10.59 10.17
CA LYS A 354 26.60 -9.18 9.91
C LYS A 354 25.51 -8.22 10.31
N GLU A 355 25.88 -6.96 10.56
CA GLU A 355 24.91 -5.89 10.83
C GLU A 355 24.04 -5.64 9.59
N PRO A 356 22.71 -5.63 9.74
CA PRO A 356 21.83 -5.27 8.65
C PRO A 356 21.96 -3.77 8.31
N ASN A 357 21.85 -3.45 7.04
CA ASN A 357 21.91 -2.09 6.53
C ASN A 357 20.59 -1.35 6.83
N ARG A 358 20.72 -0.18 7.45
CA ARG A 358 19.60 0.70 7.87
C ARG A 358 19.65 2.07 7.18
N SER A 359 20.42 2.19 6.10
CA SER A 359 20.60 3.48 5.42
C SER A 359 19.38 3.91 4.62
N VAL A 360 18.48 2.97 4.30
CA VAL A 360 17.22 3.25 3.60
C VAL A 360 16.08 3.43 4.61
N ASN A 361 15.13 4.31 4.28
CA ASN A 361 13.89 4.40 5.06
C ASN A 361 12.97 3.23 4.69
N PRO A 362 12.72 2.27 5.60
CA PRO A 362 11.97 1.06 5.28
C PRO A 362 10.49 1.30 4.93
N ASP A 363 9.95 2.48 5.23
CA ASP A 363 8.57 2.86 4.91
C ASP A 363 8.42 3.53 3.53
N GLU A 364 9.52 3.90 2.88
CA GLU A 364 9.54 4.71 1.65
C GLU A 364 10.31 4.07 0.51
N VAL A 365 11.29 3.24 0.84
CA VAL A 365 12.26 2.70 -0.13
C VAL A 365 11.58 1.93 -1.27
N VAL A 366 10.48 1.25 -0.98
CA VAL A 366 9.69 0.48 -1.95
C VAL A 366 9.02 1.41 -2.96
N ALA A 367 8.36 2.48 -2.52
CA ALA A 367 7.76 3.48 -3.40
C ALA A 367 8.82 4.21 -4.25
N ILE A 368 9.97 4.51 -3.66
CA ILE A 368 11.14 5.09 -4.36
C ILE A 368 11.57 4.17 -5.50
N GLY A 369 11.74 2.86 -5.24
CA GLY A 369 12.11 1.88 -6.26
C GLY A 369 11.06 1.74 -7.37
N ALA A 370 9.78 1.76 -7.01
CA ALA A 370 8.68 1.77 -7.98
C ALA A 370 8.71 3.03 -8.88
N ALA A 371 9.02 4.20 -8.31
CA ALA A 371 9.18 5.43 -9.08
C ALA A 371 10.39 5.36 -10.04
N ILE A 372 11.52 4.80 -9.59
CA ILE A 372 12.70 4.57 -10.44
C ILE A 372 12.33 3.65 -11.61
N GLN A 373 11.60 2.55 -11.35
CA GLN A 373 11.09 1.67 -12.41
C GLN A 373 10.16 2.41 -13.38
N GLY A 374 9.32 3.32 -12.87
CA GLY A 374 8.54 4.24 -13.70
C GLY A 374 9.41 5.11 -14.60
N GLY A 375 10.50 5.65 -14.07
CA GLY A 375 11.50 6.41 -14.83
C GLY A 375 12.23 5.58 -15.89
N VAL A 376 12.51 4.31 -15.61
CA VAL A 376 13.08 3.36 -16.61
C VAL A 376 12.09 3.16 -17.76
N LEU A 377 10.82 2.94 -17.46
CA LEU A 377 9.75 2.75 -18.46
C LEU A 377 9.48 4.01 -19.29
N ALA A 378 9.62 5.19 -18.68
CA ALA A 378 9.50 6.48 -19.37
C ALA A 378 10.76 6.85 -20.19
N GLY A 379 11.88 6.17 -19.98
CA GLY A 379 13.18 6.47 -20.60
C GLY A 379 13.97 7.59 -19.90
N ASP A 380 13.50 8.05 -18.74
CA ASP A 380 14.16 9.06 -17.91
C ASP A 380 15.41 8.47 -17.20
N VAL A 381 15.34 7.19 -16.81
CA VAL A 381 16.44 6.43 -16.20
C VAL A 381 16.99 5.44 -17.22
N LYS A 382 18.28 5.51 -17.48
CA LYS A 382 18.97 4.64 -18.44
C LYS A 382 19.94 3.69 -17.72
N ASP A 383 20.34 2.63 -18.42
CA ASP A 383 21.33 1.66 -17.95
C ASP A 383 20.92 0.94 -16.65
N VAL A 384 19.64 0.61 -16.54
CA VAL A 384 19.07 -0.22 -15.48
C VAL A 384 18.29 -1.36 -16.11
N LEU A 385 18.65 -2.59 -15.80
CA LEU A 385 17.95 -3.82 -16.19
C LEU A 385 17.52 -4.57 -14.94
N LEU A 386 16.23 -4.85 -14.85
CA LEU A 386 15.65 -5.62 -13.76
C LEU A 386 15.21 -7.00 -14.27
N LEU A 387 15.75 -8.05 -13.65
CA LEU A 387 15.39 -9.45 -13.89
C LEU A 387 14.80 -10.02 -12.61
N ASP A 388 13.51 -10.32 -12.64
CA ASP A 388 12.76 -10.88 -11.53
C ASP A 388 12.51 -12.39 -11.73
N VAL A 389 11.92 -13.08 -10.74
CA VAL A 389 11.67 -14.52 -10.78
C VAL A 389 10.25 -14.86 -10.37
N THR A 390 9.74 -16.01 -10.85
CA THR A 390 8.49 -16.57 -10.33
C THR A 390 8.71 -17.22 -8.96
N PRO A 391 7.89 -16.93 -7.92
CA PRO A 391 8.13 -17.40 -6.56
C PRO A 391 7.84 -18.90 -6.37
N LEU A 392 6.89 -19.45 -7.16
CA LEU A 392 6.41 -20.82 -7.04
C LEU A 392 6.46 -21.53 -8.39
N SER A 393 6.63 -22.87 -8.34
CA SER A 393 6.54 -23.72 -9.52
C SER A 393 5.12 -23.72 -10.10
N LEU A 394 5.04 -23.77 -11.40
CA LEU A 394 3.82 -23.80 -12.19
C LEU A 394 3.77 -25.06 -13.03
N GLY A 395 2.61 -25.68 -13.13
CA GLY A 395 2.43 -26.92 -13.86
C GLY A 395 0.98 -27.29 -14.08
N ILE A 396 0.74 -28.51 -14.54
CA ILE A 396 -0.60 -29.07 -14.75
C ILE A 396 -0.78 -30.38 -14.00
N GLU A 397 -2.04 -30.73 -13.74
CA GLU A 397 -2.40 -32.08 -13.30
C GLU A 397 -2.25 -33.06 -14.46
N THR A 398 -1.55 -34.15 -14.21
CA THR A 398 -1.37 -35.24 -15.16
C THR A 398 -1.90 -36.56 -14.59
N LEU A 399 -1.84 -37.65 -15.38
CA LEU A 399 -2.35 -38.96 -15.03
C LEU A 399 -1.92 -39.37 -13.60
N GLY A 400 -2.90 -39.85 -12.82
CA GLY A 400 -2.67 -40.25 -11.41
C GLY A 400 -2.72 -39.09 -10.40
N GLY A 401 -3.17 -37.89 -10.80
CA GLY A 401 -3.28 -36.73 -9.91
C GLY A 401 -1.92 -36.15 -9.51
N VAL A 402 -0.92 -36.29 -10.37
CA VAL A 402 0.45 -35.77 -10.17
C VAL A 402 0.54 -34.37 -10.77
N MET A 403 1.24 -33.46 -10.09
CA MET A 403 1.62 -32.18 -10.64
C MET A 403 2.88 -32.32 -11.50
N THR A 404 2.75 -32.14 -12.80
CA THR A 404 3.90 -32.03 -13.72
C THR A 404 4.28 -30.57 -13.86
N LYS A 405 5.49 -30.21 -13.40
CA LYS A 405 6.01 -28.84 -13.42
C LYS A 405 6.53 -28.49 -14.81
N LEU A 406 6.05 -27.38 -15.39
CA LEU A 406 6.55 -26.80 -16.64
C LEU A 406 7.56 -25.67 -16.34
N ILE A 407 7.26 -24.83 -15.34
CA ILE A 407 8.15 -23.75 -14.90
C ILE A 407 8.47 -23.99 -13.44
N ALA A 408 9.76 -24.12 -13.11
CA ALA A 408 10.23 -24.27 -11.75
C ALA A 408 10.19 -22.91 -11.01
N SER A 409 10.03 -22.95 -9.68
CA SER A 409 10.23 -21.78 -8.83
C SER A 409 11.59 -21.13 -9.07
N ASN A 410 11.69 -19.83 -8.83
CA ASN A 410 12.89 -19.02 -9.05
C ASN A 410 13.39 -19.02 -10.52
N THR A 411 12.49 -19.29 -11.49
CA THR A 411 12.78 -19.08 -12.91
C THR A 411 12.66 -17.60 -13.25
N THR A 412 13.66 -17.04 -13.90
CA THR A 412 13.67 -15.63 -14.35
C THR A 412 12.53 -15.33 -15.30
N ILE A 413 11.83 -14.22 -15.08
CA ILE A 413 10.73 -13.74 -15.90
C ILE A 413 11.10 -12.44 -16.64
N PRO A 414 10.53 -12.20 -17.86
CA PRO A 414 9.52 -13.00 -18.54
C PRO A 414 10.08 -14.35 -19.06
N THR A 415 9.22 -15.39 -19.12
CA THR A 415 9.61 -16.71 -19.59
C THR A 415 8.47 -17.44 -20.27
N ARG A 416 8.82 -18.29 -21.25
CA ARG A 416 7.87 -19.14 -21.96
C ARG A 416 8.39 -20.58 -22.04
N LYS A 417 7.53 -21.55 -21.64
CA LYS A 417 7.84 -22.98 -21.69
C LYS A 417 6.68 -23.75 -22.28
N SER A 418 7.00 -24.73 -23.12
CA SER A 418 6.02 -25.61 -23.76
C SER A 418 6.41 -27.06 -23.59
N GLU A 419 5.45 -27.92 -23.27
CA GLU A 419 5.62 -29.36 -23.22
C GLU A 419 4.46 -30.05 -23.91
N VAL A 420 4.72 -31.28 -24.47
CA VAL A 420 3.74 -32.07 -25.21
C VAL A 420 3.21 -33.17 -24.31
N PHE A 421 1.90 -33.18 -24.13
CA PHE A 421 1.14 -34.20 -23.39
C PHE A 421 0.28 -34.99 -24.33
N SER A 422 -0.39 -36.03 -23.81
CA SER A 422 -1.28 -36.87 -24.61
C SER A 422 -2.55 -37.24 -23.85
N THR A 423 -3.50 -37.87 -24.52
CA THR A 423 -4.75 -38.38 -23.93
C THR A 423 -4.50 -39.58 -23.02
N ALA A 424 -5.30 -39.69 -21.92
CA ALA A 424 -5.22 -40.75 -20.95
C ALA A 424 -6.08 -42.00 -21.33
N VAL A 425 -7.10 -41.80 -22.15
CA VAL A 425 -8.00 -42.87 -22.60
C VAL A 425 -8.17 -42.88 -24.12
N ASP A 426 -8.59 -44.03 -24.68
CA ASP A 426 -8.83 -44.16 -26.10
C ASP A 426 -10.02 -43.30 -26.58
N ASN A 427 -9.88 -42.72 -27.76
CA ASN A 427 -10.91 -41.89 -28.41
C ASN A 427 -11.40 -40.71 -27.55
N GLN A 428 -10.55 -40.16 -26.70
CA GLN A 428 -10.84 -39.01 -25.83
C GLN A 428 -11.07 -37.75 -26.69
N PRO A 429 -12.28 -37.16 -26.70
CA PRO A 429 -12.60 -36.04 -27.59
C PRO A 429 -12.17 -34.68 -27.04
N SER A 430 -11.87 -34.62 -25.74
CA SER A 430 -11.43 -33.40 -25.02
C SER A 430 -10.46 -33.71 -23.89
N VAL A 431 -9.64 -32.75 -23.53
CA VAL A 431 -8.79 -32.80 -22.33
C VAL A 431 -9.09 -31.61 -21.44
N GLU A 432 -9.19 -31.86 -20.13
CA GLU A 432 -9.24 -30.84 -19.11
C GLU A 432 -7.82 -30.50 -18.67
N ILE A 433 -7.46 -29.24 -18.76
CA ILE A 433 -6.17 -28.71 -18.29
C ILE A 433 -6.40 -27.99 -16.98
N LYS A 434 -5.95 -28.58 -15.86
CA LYS A 434 -5.93 -27.96 -14.54
C LYS A 434 -4.56 -27.35 -14.31
N VAL A 435 -4.53 -26.04 -14.21
CA VAL A 435 -3.31 -25.26 -13.97
C VAL A 435 -3.07 -25.15 -12.47
N LEU A 436 -1.87 -25.50 -12.03
CA LEU A 436 -1.48 -25.63 -10.63
C LEU A 436 -0.28 -24.75 -10.32
N GLN A 437 -0.27 -24.21 -9.10
CA GLN A 437 0.85 -23.47 -8.53
C GLN A 437 1.24 -24.07 -7.17
N GLY A 438 2.52 -24.36 -6.97
CA GLY A 438 3.05 -24.88 -5.71
C GLY A 438 4.20 -25.88 -5.91
N GLU A 439 4.68 -26.43 -4.78
CA GLU A 439 5.87 -27.30 -4.75
C GLU A 439 5.57 -28.77 -4.50
N ARG A 440 4.31 -29.11 -4.19
CA ARG A 440 3.94 -30.48 -3.79
C ARG A 440 3.84 -31.41 -5.03
N PRO A 441 4.22 -32.69 -4.90
CA PRO A 441 4.16 -33.65 -6.00
C PRO A 441 2.74 -33.97 -6.46
N MET A 442 1.76 -33.94 -5.55
CA MET A 442 0.37 -34.28 -5.87
C MET A 442 -0.44 -33.04 -6.19
N ALA A 443 -1.25 -33.10 -7.25
CA ALA A 443 -2.08 -31.98 -7.71
C ALA A 443 -2.99 -31.42 -6.62
N LYS A 444 -3.64 -32.28 -5.83
CA LYS A 444 -4.56 -31.90 -4.74
C LYS A 444 -3.92 -31.08 -3.62
N ASP A 445 -2.61 -31.14 -3.49
CA ASP A 445 -1.83 -30.48 -2.43
C ASP A 445 -1.25 -29.14 -2.90
N ASN A 446 -1.56 -28.73 -4.14
CA ASN A 446 -1.16 -27.47 -4.75
C ASN A 446 -2.37 -26.56 -4.98
N LYS A 447 -2.14 -25.25 -5.13
CA LYS A 447 -3.19 -24.29 -5.44
C LYS A 447 -3.60 -24.44 -6.92
N GLN A 448 -4.87 -24.78 -7.17
CA GLN A 448 -5.42 -24.74 -8.53
C GLN A 448 -5.73 -23.28 -8.87
N ILE A 449 -5.08 -22.76 -9.92
CA ILE A 449 -5.19 -21.35 -10.33
C ILE A 449 -6.00 -21.17 -11.61
N GLY A 450 -6.34 -22.27 -12.31
CA GLY A 450 -7.20 -22.21 -13.48
C GLY A 450 -7.58 -23.60 -13.99
N VAL A 451 -8.69 -23.67 -14.73
CA VAL A 451 -9.15 -24.88 -15.45
C VAL A 451 -9.73 -24.46 -16.79
N PHE A 452 -9.39 -25.19 -17.83
CA PHE A 452 -10.02 -25.04 -19.14
C PHE A 452 -10.02 -26.34 -19.92
N HIS A 453 -10.84 -26.42 -20.97
CA HIS A 453 -11.00 -27.63 -21.81
C HIS A 453 -10.50 -27.35 -23.22
N LEU A 454 -9.74 -28.29 -23.78
CA LEU A 454 -9.43 -28.35 -25.19
C LEU A 454 -10.29 -29.41 -25.81
N ASP A 455 -11.27 -29.00 -26.62
CA ASP A 455 -12.25 -29.86 -27.26
C ASP A 455 -11.90 -30.15 -28.72
N GLY A 456 -12.49 -31.25 -29.23
CA GLY A 456 -12.43 -31.63 -30.65
C GLY A 456 -11.09 -32.23 -31.04
N ILE A 457 -10.51 -32.99 -30.16
CA ILE A 457 -9.39 -33.87 -30.42
C ILE A 457 -9.88 -35.00 -31.32
N ALA A 458 -9.13 -35.31 -32.37
CA ALA A 458 -9.48 -36.41 -33.28
C ALA A 458 -9.45 -37.78 -32.56
N PRO A 459 -10.43 -38.66 -32.77
CA PRO A 459 -10.43 -40.00 -32.19
C PRO A 459 -9.15 -40.75 -32.50
N ALA A 460 -8.42 -41.19 -31.48
CA ALA A 460 -7.18 -41.95 -31.61
C ALA A 460 -6.94 -42.79 -30.33
N PRO A 461 -6.13 -43.84 -30.39
CA PRO A 461 -5.68 -44.54 -29.19
C PRO A 461 -4.98 -43.58 -28.20
N ARG A 462 -5.12 -43.85 -26.90
CA ARG A 462 -4.41 -43.10 -25.83
C ARG A 462 -2.93 -43.02 -26.14
N GLY A 463 -2.32 -41.88 -25.82
CA GLY A 463 -0.90 -41.66 -26.03
C GLY A 463 -0.52 -41.20 -27.45
N ILE A 464 -1.45 -41.24 -28.43
CA ILE A 464 -1.18 -40.81 -29.82
C ILE A 464 -1.41 -39.29 -30.02
N PRO A 465 -2.53 -38.67 -29.55
CA PRO A 465 -2.73 -37.24 -29.70
C PRO A 465 -1.59 -36.44 -29.04
N GLN A 466 -1.14 -35.38 -29.72
CA GLN A 466 -0.08 -34.50 -29.24
C GLN A 466 -0.67 -33.14 -28.84
N ILE A 467 -0.77 -32.90 -27.55
CA ILE A 467 -1.33 -31.68 -26.97
C ILE A 467 -0.20 -30.85 -26.37
N GLU A 468 0.16 -29.81 -27.09
CA GLU A 468 1.19 -28.87 -26.64
C GLU A 468 0.59 -27.87 -25.65
N VAL A 469 1.04 -27.93 -24.41
CA VAL A 469 0.67 -26.98 -23.35
C VAL A 469 1.80 -25.97 -23.19
N THR A 470 1.46 -24.69 -23.32
CA THR A 470 2.41 -23.58 -23.22
C THR A 470 2.07 -22.69 -22.02
N PHE A 471 3.05 -22.43 -21.20
CA PHE A 471 3.03 -21.46 -20.12
C PHE A 471 3.85 -20.24 -20.53
N ASP A 472 3.26 -19.05 -20.46
CA ASP A 472 3.85 -17.78 -20.85
C ASP A 472 3.66 -16.77 -19.71
N ILE A 473 4.76 -16.43 -19.02
CA ILE A 473 4.76 -15.46 -17.91
C ILE A 473 5.33 -14.15 -18.42
N ASP A 474 4.56 -13.08 -18.29
CA ASP A 474 5.00 -11.74 -18.65
C ASP A 474 5.95 -11.11 -17.60
N ALA A 475 6.45 -9.91 -17.88
CA ALA A 475 7.32 -9.18 -16.96
C ALA A 475 6.64 -8.75 -15.64
N ASN A 476 5.31 -8.80 -15.56
CA ASN A 476 4.53 -8.53 -14.34
C ASN A 476 4.33 -9.80 -13.48
N GLY A 477 4.79 -10.94 -13.96
CA GLY A 477 4.54 -12.24 -13.33
C GLY A 477 3.16 -12.81 -13.63
N ILE A 478 2.44 -12.30 -14.62
CA ILE A 478 1.10 -12.75 -15.00
C ILE A 478 1.21 -13.90 -15.98
N LEU A 479 0.56 -15.00 -15.66
CA LEU A 479 0.60 -16.25 -16.42
C LEU A 479 -0.54 -16.33 -17.44
N ASN A 480 -0.18 -16.70 -18.68
CA ASN A 480 -1.09 -17.18 -19.71
C ASN A 480 -0.79 -18.64 -20.01
N VAL A 481 -1.81 -19.47 -20.10
CA VAL A 481 -1.66 -20.89 -20.44
C VAL A 481 -2.48 -21.17 -21.69
N SER A 482 -1.86 -21.83 -22.68
CA SER A 482 -2.56 -22.33 -23.86
C SER A 482 -2.34 -23.83 -24.03
N ALA A 483 -3.33 -24.49 -24.63
CA ALA A 483 -3.24 -25.88 -25.03
C ALA A 483 -3.64 -26.00 -26.51
N LYS A 484 -2.82 -26.69 -27.31
CA LYS A 484 -2.99 -26.84 -28.73
C LYS A 484 -2.86 -28.31 -29.15
N ASP A 485 -3.87 -28.84 -29.84
CA ASP A 485 -3.76 -30.12 -30.53
C ASP A 485 -2.96 -29.93 -31.82
N LYS A 486 -1.80 -30.57 -31.90
CA LYS A 486 -0.90 -30.46 -33.05
C LYS A 486 -1.49 -31.08 -34.34
N ALA A 487 -2.37 -32.04 -34.21
CA ALA A 487 -2.97 -32.72 -35.36
C ALA A 487 -4.10 -31.89 -36.01
N THR A 488 -4.98 -31.32 -35.20
CA THR A 488 -6.14 -30.54 -35.69
C THR A 488 -5.85 -29.04 -35.77
N GLY A 489 -4.81 -28.56 -35.10
CA GLY A 489 -4.50 -27.15 -34.98
C GLY A 489 -5.43 -26.39 -34.04
N LYS A 490 -6.40 -27.06 -33.40
CA LYS A 490 -7.29 -26.44 -32.42
C LYS A 490 -6.51 -26.01 -31.21
N GLU A 491 -6.79 -24.79 -30.72
CA GLU A 491 -6.13 -24.18 -29.60
C GLU A 491 -7.16 -23.55 -28.68
N GLN A 492 -6.92 -23.69 -27.38
CA GLN A 492 -7.62 -22.98 -26.32
C GLN A 492 -6.59 -22.36 -25.40
N ASN A 493 -6.93 -21.21 -24.86
CA ASN A 493 -6.09 -20.52 -23.89
C ASN A 493 -6.91 -20.06 -22.69
N ILE A 494 -6.23 -19.93 -21.56
CA ILE A 494 -6.73 -19.25 -20.39
C ILE A 494 -5.67 -18.25 -19.95
N ARG A 495 -6.08 -17.02 -19.80
CA ARG A 495 -5.34 -16.08 -18.96
C ARG A 495 -5.70 -16.43 -17.53
N ILE A 496 -4.71 -16.66 -16.68
CA ILE A 496 -4.99 -16.86 -15.27
C ILE A 496 -5.45 -15.52 -14.73
N GLU A 497 -6.76 -15.36 -14.71
CA GLU A 497 -7.39 -14.24 -14.03
C GLU A 497 -7.57 -14.64 -12.57
N ALA A 498 -7.35 -13.68 -11.66
CA ALA A 498 -7.68 -13.91 -10.26
C ALA A 498 -9.10 -14.50 -10.20
N SER A 499 -9.33 -15.47 -9.34
CA SER A 499 -10.66 -15.99 -9.03
C SER A 499 -11.61 -14.89 -8.46
N SER A 500 -11.22 -13.64 -8.61
CA SER A 500 -11.95 -12.43 -8.22
C SER A 500 -13.32 -12.31 -8.89
N GLY A 501 -13.51 -12.99 -10.03
CA GLY A 501 -14.78 -13.01 -10.75
C GLY A 501 -15.27 -11.64 -11.24
N LEU A 502 -14.40 -10.64 -11.32
CA LEU A 502 -14.77 -9.34 -11.88
C LEU A 502 -14.75 -9.41 -13.40
N SER A 503 -15.90 -9.15 -14.03
CA SER A 503 -16.00 -8.95 -15.47
C SER A 503 -15.46 -7.56 -15.86
N GLU A 504 -15.09 -7.37 -17.14
CA GLU A 504 -14.70 -6.04 -17.65
C GLU A 504 -15.84 -5.01 -17.48
N ASP A 505 -17.10 -5.45 -17.56
CA ASP A 505 -18.27 -4.60 -17.32
C ASP A 505 -18.36 -4.17 -15.85
N GLU A 506 -18.04 -5.05 -14.91
CA GLU A 506 -17.98 -4.72 -13.49
C GLU A 506 -16.82 -3.78 -13.20
N ILE A 507 -15.65 -4.01 -13.78
CA ILE A 507 -14.49 -3.10 -13.66
C ILE A 507 -14.86 -1.71 -14.22
N GLN A 508 -15.55 -1.66 -15.36
CA GLN A 508 -15.99 -0.37 -15.93
C GLN A 508 -17.03 0.33 -15.05
N ARG A 509 -18.01 -0.39 -14.52
CA ARG A 509 -18.97 0.16 -13.55
C ARG A 509 -18.27 0.73 -12.32
N MET A 510 -17.31 0.01 -11.75
CA MET A 510 -16.53 0.45 -10.59
C MET A 510 -15.70 1.71 -10.90
N ARG A 511 -15.16 1.81 -12.13
CA ARG A 511 -14.48 3.04 -12.59
C ARG A 511 -15.42 4.24 -12.69
N ASP A 512 -16.63 4.03 -13.20
CA ASP A 512 -17.62 5.10 -13.36
C ASP A 512 -18.13 5.59 -11.99
N GLU A 513 -18.34 4.67 -11.05
CA GLU A 513 -18.67 4.99 -9.66
C GLU A 513 -17.54 5.73 -8.93
N ALA A 514 -16.28 5.33 -9.17
CA ALA A 514 -15.12 6.02 -8.63
C ALA A 514 -15.04 7.47 -9.14
N LYS A 515 -15.35 7.67 -10.43
CA LYS A 515 -15.36 9.00 -11.06
C LYS A 515 -16.52 9.86 -10.57
N ALA A 516 -17.68 9.26 -10.29
CA ALA A 516 -18.82 9.97 -9.71
C ALA A 516 -18.53 10.49 -8.28
N ASN A 517 -17.75 9.73 -7.49
CA ASN A 517 -17.34 10.15 -6.15
C ASN A 517 -16.25 11.23 -6.17
N GLU A 518 -15.49 11.38 -7.26
CA GLU A 518 -14.43 12.39 -7.38
C GLU A 518 -14.96 13.83 -7.17
N ALA A 519 -16.15 14.12 -7.67
CA ALA A 519 -16.80 15.43 -7.49
C ALA A 519 -17.21 15.69 -6.03
N ALA A 520 -17.69 14.64 -5.32
CA ALA A 520 -18.05 14.73 -3.91
C ALA A 520 -16.78 14.88 -3.04
N ASP A 521 -15.73 14.13 -3.33
CA ASP A 521 -14.42 14.21 -2.65
C ASP A 521 -13.78 15.59 -2.83
N LYS A 522 -13.94 16.21 -4.00
CA LYS A 522 -13.48 17.58 -4.28
C LYS A 522 -14.25 18.62 -3.48
N ALA A 523 -15.59 18.49 -3.43
CA ALA A 523 -16.42 19.39 -2.66
C ALA A 523 -16.13 19.31 -1.14
N GLU A 524 -15.87 18.11 -0.62
CA GLU A 524 -15.50 17.93 0.79
C GLU A 524 -14.10 18.50 1.08
N LYS A 525 -13.13 18.36 0.17
CA LYS A 525 -11.82 19.01 0.32
C LYS A 525 -11.97 20.54 0.41
N GLU A 526 -12.73 21.14 -0.51
CA GLU A 526 -12.99 22.57 -0.49
C GLU A 526 -13.66 23.03 0.82
N ARG A 527 -14.56 22.20 1.36
CA ARG A 527 -15.18 22.40 2.67
C ARG A 527 -14.14 22.42 3.80
N VAL A 528 -13.29 21.37 3.87
CA VAL A 528 -12.27 21.24 4.89
C VAL A 528 -11.24 22.38 4.80
N ASP A 529 -10.82 22.74 3.58
CA ASP A 529 -9.88 23.83 3.38
C ASP A 529 -10.45 25.18 3.85
N LYS A 530 -11.74 25.45 3.63
CA LYS A 530 -12.42 26.67 4.15
C LYS A 530 -12.46 26.70 5.67
N ILE A 531 -12.77 25.55 6.32
CA ILE A 531 -12.80 25.43 7.78
C ILE A 531 -11.39 25.66 8.34
N ASN A 532 -10.37 25.02 7.78
CA ASN A 532 -8.99 25.14 8.23
C ASN A 532 -8.43 26.56 8.07
N ASN A 533 -8.73 27.23 6.96
CA ASN A 533 -8.34 28.61 6.72
C ASN A 533 -9.00 29.58 7.74
N ALA A 534 -10.27 29.37 8.04
CA ALA A 534 -10.98 30.14 9.04
C ALA A 534 -10.43 29.92 10.46
N ASP A 535 -10.08 28.69 10.81
CA ASP A 535 -9.47 28.38 12.10
C ASP A 535 -8.08 29.01 12.22
N ALA A 536 -7.26 28.95 11.17
CA ALA A 536 -5.97 29.62 11.10
C ALA A 536 -6.09 31.15 11.25
N LEU A 537 -7.10 31.75 10.63
CA LEU A 537 -7.40 33.18 10.76
C LEU A 537 -7.84 33.53 12.17
N CYS A 538 -8.64 32.69 12.83
CA CYS A 538 -8.99 32.85 14.23
C CYS A 538 -7.75 32.84 15.12
N PHE A 539 -6.88 31.86 14.97
CA PHE A 539 -5.63 31.74 15.74
C PHE A 539 -4.71 32.95 15.52
N GLN A 540 -4.52 33.37 14.26
CA GLN A 540 -3.69 34.52 13.94
C GLN A 540 -4.28 35.81 14.52
N SER A 541 -5.61 35.96 14.48
CA SER A 541 -6.30 37.13 15.04
C SER A 541 -6.17 37.20 16.55
N GLU A 542 -6.27 36.07 17.28
CA GLU A 542 -6.02 36.02 18.71
C GLU A 542 -4.59 36.40 19.08
N LYS A 543 -3.63 35.90 18.35
CA LYS A 543 -2.22 36.24 18.52
C LYS A 543 -1.99 37.74 18.30
N ASN A 544 -2.53 38.27 17.19
CA ASN A 544 -2.40 39.69 16.87
C ASN A 544 -3.06 40.60 17.92
N LEU A 545 -4.23 40.23 18.45
CA LEU A 545 -4.90 40.94 19.54
C LEU A 545 -4.08 40.89 20.84
N LYS A 546 -3.43 39.77 21.15
CA LYS A 546 -2.53 39.65 22.29
C LYS A 546 -1.29 40.50 22.16
N ASP A 547 -0.68 40.54 20.97
CA ASP A 547 0.61 41.21 20.75
C ASP A 547 0.46 42.73 20.50
N TYR A 548 -0.67 43.15 19.90
CA TYR A 548 -0.90 44.52 19.46
C TYR A 548 -2.21 45.15 19.95
N GLY A 549 -3.04 44.43 20.72
CA GLY A 549 -4.38 44.86 21.10
C GLY A 549 -4.41 46.22 21.85
N ASP A 550 -3.38 46.52 22.64
CA ASP A 550 -3.26 47.79 23.35
C ASP A 550 -3.00 48.99 22.43
N LYS A 551 -2.56 48.74 21.18
CA LYS A 551 -2.30 49.77 20.19
C LYS A 551 -3.51 50.01 19.25
N ILE A 552 -4.53 49.16 19.34
CA ILE A 552 -5.73 49.25 18.56
C ILE A 552 -6.78 50.08 19.30
N PRO A 553 -7.42 51.08 18.65
CA PRO A 553 -8.54 51.81 19.26
C PRO A 553 -9.63 50.87 19.79
N ALA A 554 -10.17 51.18 20.98
CA ALA A 554 -11.07 50.30 21.72
C ALA A 554 -12.28 49.84 20.85
N GLU A 555 -12.89 50.75 20.12
CA GLU A 555 -14.02 50.45 19.23
C GLU A 555 -13.67 49.41 18.13
N LYS A 556 -12.47 49.54 17.53
CA LYS A 556 -11.99 48.62 16.51
C LYS A 556 -11.61 47.25 17.09
N ARG A 557 -10.99 47.25 18.27
CA ARG A 557 -10.68 46.04 19.02
C ARG A 557 -11.96 45.25 19.37
N ASP A 558 -13.01 45.95 19.81
CA ASP A 558 -14.29 45.33 20.15
C ASP A 558 -14.96 44.74 18.89
N ALA A 559 -14.88 45.43 17.75
CA ALA A 559 -15.38 44.91 16.45
C ALA A 559 -14.61 43.63 16.02
N ILE A 560 -13.28 43.62 16.15
CA ILE A 560 -12.46 42.43 15.87
C ILE A 560 -12.85 41.26 16.80
N ASN A 561 -12.99 41.52 18.09
CA ASN A 561 -13.37 40.48 19.08
C ASN A 561 -14.74 39.92 18.80
N ALA A 562 -15.73 40.73 18.42
CA ALA A 562 -17.05 40.28 18.06
C ALA A 562 -17.04 39.40 16.80
N ALA A 563 -16.36 39.85 15.74
CA ALA A 563 -16.21 39.07 14.51
C ALA A 563 -15.45 37.76 14.74
N LEU A 564 -14.38 37.79 15.53
CA LEU A 564 -13.60 36.60 15.92
C LEU A 564 -14.44 35.58 16.69
N THR A 565 -15.28 36.04 17.63
CA THR A 565 -16.16 35.17 18.41
C THR A 565 -17.17 34.49 17.51
N SER A 566 -17.80 35.23 16.58
CA SER A 566 -18.75 34.69 15.62
C SER A 566 -18.09 33.69 14.65
N LEU A 567 -16.88 33.97 14.17
CA LEU A 567 -16.15 33.05 13.29
C LEU A 567 -15.77 31.75 14.02
N LYS A 568 -15.31 31.82 15.27
CA LYS A 568 -15.01 30.63 16.08
C LYS A 568 -16.25 29.75 16.30
N GLU A 569 -17.40 30.35 16.54
CA GLU A 569 -18.64 29.60 16.69
C GLU A 569 -19.06 28.95 15.37
N ALA A 570 -18.92 29.64 14.25
CA ALA A 570 -19.18 29.09 12.91
C ALA A 570 -18.24 27.94 12.57
N VAL A 571 -16.93 28.07 12.88
CA VAL A 571 -15.93 26.99 12.73
C VAL A 571 -16.28 25.78 13.60
N LYS A 572 -16.63 25.99 14.86
CA LYS A 572 -17.05 24.93 15.78
C LYS A 572 -18.28 24.17 15.27
N ASN A 573 -19.24 24.90 14.71
CA ASN A 573 -20.48 24.33 14.16
C ASN A 573 -20.34 23.86 12.69
N GLN A 574 -19.16 24.04 12.08
CA GLN A 574 -18.86 23.69 10.69
C GLN A 574 -19.86 24.27 9.66
N ASN A 575 -20.44 25.44 9.95
CA ASN A 575 -21.37 26.10 9.05
C ASN A 575 -20.63 26.95 8.02
N LEU A 576 -20.51 26.44 6.80
CA LEU A 576 -19.73 27.08 5.72
C LEU A 576 -20.22 28.48 5.34
N THR A 577 -21.53 28.71 5.31
CA THR A 577 -22.11 30.01 4.97
C THR A 577 -21.73 31.07 6.00
N ASP A 578 -21.81 30.69 7.29
CA ASP A 578 -21.43 31.56 8.39
C ASP A 578 -19.91 31.76 8.42
N ILE A 579 -19.12 30.71 8.14
CA ILE A 579 -17.66 30.79 8.02
C ILE A 579 -17.26 31.81 6.93
N GLU A 580 -17.83 31.73 5.72
CA GLU A 580 -17.54 32.67 4.64
C GLU A 580 -17.90 34.11 5.02
N THR A 581 -19.05 34.29 5.64
CA THR A 581 -19.55 35.60 6.07
C THR A 581 -18.66 36.20 7.17
N TYR A 582 -18.37 35.45 8.22
CA TYR A 582 -17.62 35.95 9.37
C TYR A 582 -16.11 36.03 9.10
N THR A 583 -15.56 35.23 8.20
CA THR A 583 -14.18 35.39 7.69
C THR A 583 -14.03 36.77 7.06
N LYS A 584 -14.92 37.13 6.14
CA LYS A 584 -14.91 38.45 5.51
C LYS A 584 -15.10 39.59 6.53
N THR A 585 -16.03 39.42 7.45
CA THR A 585 -16.27 40.42 8.51
C THR A 585 -15.03 40.64 9.39
N LEU A 586 -14.31 39.57 9.72
CA LEU A 586 -13.09 39.65 10.53
C LEU A 586 -11.94 40.30 9.75
N GLU A 587 -11.79 39.98 8.47
CA GLU A 587 -10.80 40.61 7.59
C GLU A 587 -11.05 42.11 7.43
N GLU A 588 -12.32 42.51 7.20
CA GLU A 588 -12.73 43.92 7.11
C GLU A 588 -12.47 44.67 8.42
N ALA A 589 -12.75 44.04 9.57
CA ALA A 589 -12.48 44.62 10.89
C ALA A 589 -10.97 44.84 11.12
N TRP A 590 -10.14 43.89 10.71
CA TRP A 590 -8.68 44.05 10.74
C TRP A 590 -8.18 45.15 9.79
N GLN A 591 -8.69 45.22 8.57
CA GLN A 591 -8.34 46.29 7.61
C GLN A 591 -8.70 47.68 8.15
N ALA A 592 -9.87 47.81 8.77
CA ALA A 592 -10.28 49.08 9.39
C ALA A 592 -9.40 49.46 10.58
N ALA A 593 -8.96 48.50 11.40
CA ALA A 593 -8.06 48.74 12.49
C ALA A 593 -6.64 49.17 12.01
N MET A 594 -6.12 48.51 10.99
CA MET A 594 -4.82 48.82 10.40
C MET A 594 -4.78 50.18 9.73
N ALA A 595 -5.87 50.57 9.04
CA ALA A 595 -5.98 51.89 8.40
C ALA A 595 -5.88 53.05 9.40
N GLU A 596 -6.47 52.93 10.59
CA GLU A 596 -6.36 53.92 11.66
C GLU A 596 -5.00 53.90 12.36
N MET A 597 -4.37 52.69 12.52
CA MET A 597 -3.02 52.61 13.06
C MET A 597 -1.95 53.18 12.14
N GLY A 598 -2.12 53.03 10.80
CA GLY A 598 -1.20 53.59 9.80
C GLY A 598 -1.33 55.11 9.62
N GLY A 599 -2.45 55.75 10.00
CA GLY A 599 -2.68 57.18 9.96
C GLY A 599 -2.02 57.96 11.11
N ALA A 600 -1.52 57.29 12.19
CA ALA A 600 -1.02 57.96 13.39
C ALA A 600 0.53 58.02 13.50
N GLN A 601 1.31 57.36 12.62
CA GLN A 601 2.77 57.49 12.59
C GLN A 601 3.34 57.24 11.18
N GLY A 602 3.97 58.24 10.63
CA GLY A 602 4.79 58.18 9.42
C GLY A 602 6.08 57.39 9.67
N GLY A 603 6.26 56.26 8.88
CA GLY A 603 7.45 55.42 8.75
C GLY A 603 7.48 54.17 9.60
N PRO A 604 8.28 53.13 9.25
CA PRO A 604 8.76 52.70 7.96
C PRO A 604 8.06 51.42 7.44
N GLN A 605 8.09 51.23 6.15
CA GLN A 605 7.63 50.03 5.43
C GLN A 605 8.19 48.75 6.02
N GLY A 606 7.27 47.85 6.41
CA GLY A 606 7.57 46.51 6.89
C GLY A 606 6.32 45.82 7.42
N GLY A 607 5.24 45.75 6.59
CA GLY A 607 4.08 44.92 6.93
C GLY A 607 4.34 43.45 6.54
N PRO A 608 3.87 42.47 7.35
CA PRO A 608 3.92 41.06 6.92
C PRO A 608 2.96 40.85 5.76
N GLN A 609 3.51 40.50 4.61
CA GLN A 609 2.75 40.00 3.46
C GLN A 609 2.05 38.71 3.89
N GLY A 610 0.72 38.71 3.80
CA GLY A 610 -0.07 37.48 3.82
C GLY A 610 0.29 36.61 2.60
N PRO A 611 0.05 35.30 2.64
CA PRO A 611 0.36 34.44 1.52
C PRO A 611 -0.52 34.80 0.30
N GLN A 612 0.06 35.59 -0.60
CA GLN A 612 -0.51 35.77 -1.94
C GLN A 612 -0.42 34.45 -2.70
N GLY A 613 -1.56 33.96 -3.11
CA GLY A 613 -1.66 32.91 -4.13
C GLY A 613 -0.90 33.34 -5.37
N GLY A 614 0.22 32.69 -5.64
CA GLY A 614 1.08 32.98 -6.77
C GLY A 614 0.42 32.56 -8.08
N ASN A 615 -0.06 33.55 -8.80
CA ASN A 615 -0.49 33.40 -10.18
C ASN A 615 0.75 33.59 -11.06
N TYR A 616 1.42 32.52 -11.43
CA TYR A 616 2.49 32.54 -12.44
C TYR A 616 1.89 32.31 -13.84
N GLY A 617 1.62 33.43 -14.56
CA GLY A 617 1.48 33.43 -16.01
C GLY A 617 2.87 33.52 -16.66
N PRO A 618 3.03 32.99 -17.89
CA PRO A 618 4.33 32.92 -18.56
C PRO A 618 4.75 34.29 -19.12
N GLN A 619 5.94 34.76 -18.74
CA GLN A 619 6.61 35.86 -19.46
C GLN A 619 7.49 35.33 -20.57
N ASN A 620 7.24 35.84 -21.76
CA ASN A 620 7.96 35.62 -23.00
C ASN A 620 9.42 36.10 -22.95
N GLY A 621 10.20 35.45 -23.78
CA GLY A 621 11.62 35.45 -23.92
C GLY A 621 12.30 36.74 -24.42
N PRO A 622 13.60 36.66 -24.70
CA PRO A 622 14.50 37.79 -24.74
C PRO A 622 14.61 38.41 -26.14
N GLN A 623 14.77 39.72 -26.19
CA GLN A 623 15.22 40.45 -27.39
C GLN A 623 16.72 40.79 -27.31
N ASN A 624 17.35 40.50 -28.40
CA ASN A 624 18.67 40.72 -28.95
C ASN A 624 19.51 41.94 -28.51
N GLY A 625 20.77 41.69 -28.31
CA GLY A 625 22.04 42.13 -28.89
C GLY A 625 22.46 43.62 -28.83
N PRO A 626 23.66 44.06 -29.21
CA PRO A 626 24.71 43.36 -29.96
C PRO A 626 26.17 43.58 -29.43
N ASP A 627 27.06 42.75 -29.99
CA ASP A 627 28.51 42.96 -30.34
C ASP A 627 29.48 43.66 -29.41
N ASN A 628 30.61 42.96 -29.04
CA ASN A 628 31.92 43.28 -29.62
C ASN A 628 33.07 42.31 -29.19
N GLN A 629 33.71 41.77 -30.22
CA GLN A 629 35.16 41.48 -30.42
C GLN A 629 35.99 40.86 -29.30
N GLY A 630 36.63 39.72 -29.69
CA GLY A 630 37.79 39.13 -29.10
C GLY A 630 39.08 39.98 -29.18
N PRO A 631 40.28 39.48 -28.94
CA PRO A 631 40.87 38.23 -29.47
C PRO A 631 41.83 37.48 -28.50
N ASP A 632 42.20 36.26 -28.93
CA ASP A 632 43.49 35.53 -28.96
C ASP A 632 44.21 35.02 -27.67
N GLU A 633 44.60 33.76 -27.85
CA GLU A 633 45.86 33.05 -27.47
C GLU A 633 46.12 32.62 -26.03
N GLN A 634 46.07 31.37 -25.73
CA GLN A 634 47.06 30.28 -25.79
C GLN A 634 46.43 28.95 -25.28
#